data_b611707360bdea694ef323e7217220b6
#
_entry.id   b611707360bdea694ef323e7217220b6
#
_cell.length_a   1.000
_cell.length_b   1.000
_cell.length_c   1.000
_cell.angle_alpha   90.00
_cell.angle_beta   90.00
_cell.angle_gamma   90.00
#
_symmetry.space_group_name_H-M   'P 1'
#
loop_
_entity.id
_entity.type
_entity.pdbx_description
1 polymer ?
#
loop_
_entity_poly.entity_id
_entity_poly.type
_entity_poly.pdbx_seq_one_letter_code
_entity_poly.pdbx_strand_id
1 'polypeptide(L)'
;MKVASLVAGVSLCAASLVFAQAPADPAVRIGDAYSQFMLGRHLESADDIPGAIAAFKRATQLDPQSGDIVAELAGLYMRQSRLDEALQAGEQALKIEPANREAHRVLGIVYATLVESGRRNARAPQNATSMSDNLSKAIEHLEKSIDRQVDSDPNVRATLSRLYLASGQSEKAIPLLQELVSQEPGWSDGPTLLAQAYAGAGRDAEAIAWLEKSAGEDPDLYTTLASFYERDKRWKDAANAYEKAIAANPRSVDLKLQYATALINIGGTDALTKARDALNDIVSARPNDVRSLFQLSQVQRRLGDLPAAESAARRVITLNGRSPMGYYALAMALEERREYQAVVDAIAPAAAQFRANPGNNPASDLGLLLPHLGFAYQELGDYDKAVATFDEAHKLSPADATVTAYLAQANLSAKNYPAVIELTRKARADHPDELRFARLEAQALRQSGKADEAVSLLQDFARRQDKPESYVALAQMYSDAKRGGDAVKVLQDAQTKFPDDTTIGFELGAVFDKQKRFADAEAAFRQVLMKEPDNAPALNYIGYMLAERGERLTESVDLLKKALALEPDNGSYLDSLGWAYYKADKLPLALDNLQRAADQLKSNSVIQDHYGDVLFKLSRYDDAIAAWTKALSGDNDSIDRPAIDKKIKNAKLKLGKK
;
A
#
# COMPACT_ATOMS: atom_id res chain seq x y z
N MET A 1 -84.70 -40.67 61.12
CA MET A 1 -84.63 -40.74 62.63
C MET A 1 -83.65 -39.68 63.10
N LYS A 2 -84.15 -38.80 63.94
CA LYS A 2 -83.49 -38.08 65.04
C LYS A 2 -82.35 -37.13 64.64
N VAL A 3 -82.18 -35.89 65.11
CA VAL A 3 -82.98 -34.99 66.01
C VAL A 3 -82.38 -33.62 65.82
N ALA A 4 -83.17 -32.60 65.87
CA ALA A 4 -82.80 -31.19 65.84
C ALA A 4 -82.04 -30.82 67.11
N SER A 5 -81.17 -29.82 67.03
CA SER A 5 -80.82 -28.92 68.11
C SER A 5 -80.55 -27.54 67.59
N LEU A 6 -81.39 -26.66 67.94
CA LEU A 6 -81.36 -25.20 67.81
C LEU A 6 -80.37 -24.63 68.83
N VAL A 7 -79.38 -23.84 68.42
CA VAL A 7 -78.69 -22.89 69.32
C VAL A 7 -78.69 -21.55 68.66
N ALA A 8 -79.41 -20.63 69.25
CA ALA A 8 -79.38 -19.21 68.89
C ALA A 8 -78.09 -18.58 69.40
N GLY A 9 -77.28 -18.03 68.47
CA GLY A 9 -76.10 -17.24 68.79
C GLY A 9 -76.33 -15.78 68.42
N VAL A 10 -76.31 -14.93 69.37
CA VAL A 10 -76.44 -13.51 69.28
C VAL A 10 -75.27 -12.93 68.46
N SER A 11 -75.58 -12.33 67.31
CA SER A 11 -74.56 -11.66 66.43
C SER A 11 -74.33 -10.24 66.99
N LEU A 12 -73.17 -10.06 67.65
CA LEU A 12 -72.67 -8.73 67.96
C LEU A 12 -72.08 -8.12 66.66
N CYS A 13 -72.75 -7.15 66.07
CA CYS A 13 -72.17 -6.24 65.05
C CYS A 13 -71.17 -5.37 65.71
N ALA A 14 -69.87 -5.74 65.63
CA ALA A 14 -68.76 -4.79 65.83
C ALA A 14 -68.63 -3.92 64.58
N ALA A 15 -69.19 -2.74 64.60
CA ALA A 15 -68.87 -1.72 63.59
C ALA A 15 -67.38 -1.30 63.73
N SER A 16 -66.53 -1.85 62.88
CA SER A 16 -65.15 -1.33 62.73
C SER A 16 -65.23 0.06 62.18
N LEU A 17 -65.05 1.06 63.02
CA LEU A 17 -64.76 2.41 62.64
C LEU A 17 -63.40 2.42 61.92
N VAL A 18 -63.42 2.35 60.57
CA VAL A 18 -62.28 2.72 59.76
C VAL A 18 -62.09 4.23 59.94
N PHE A 19 -61.20 4.62 60.84
CA PHE A 19 -60.67 5.98 60.83
C PHE A 19 -59.93 6.15 59.47
N ALA A 20 -60.59 6.83 58.55
CA ALA A 20 -59.90 7.40 57.41
C ALA A 20 -58.91 8.40 58.01
N GLN A 21 -57.62 8.05 58.05
CA GLN A 21 -56.58 9.02 58.37
C GLN A 21 -56.78 10.19 57.42
N ALA A 22 -57.01 11.38 57.98
CA ALA A 22 -57.00 12.62 57.22
C ALA A 22 -55.70 12.65 56.40
N PRO A 23 -55.73 13.11 55.15
CA PRO A 23 -54.52 13.22 54.37
C PRO A 23 -53.52 14.05 55.19
N ALA A 24 -52.34 13.44 55.47
CA ALA A 24 -51.27 14.12 56.20
C ALA A 24 -50.96 15.47 55.52
N ASP A 25 -50.74 16.48 56.36
CA ASP A 25 -50.34 17.80 55.87
C ASP A 25 -49.26 17.66 54.81
N PRO A 26 -49.40 18.30 53.63
CA PRO A 26 -48.42 18.26 52.58
C PRO A 26 -46.99 18.53 53.08
N ALA A 27 -46.79 19.43 54.02
CA ALA A 27 -45.50 19.74 54.62
C ALA A 27 -44.90 18.58 55.42
N VAL A 28 -45.75 17.80 56.13
CA VAL A 28 -45.34 16.59 56.89
C VAL A 28 -44.93 15.50 55.92
N ARG A 29 -45.70 15.29 54.83
CA ARG A 29 -45.38 14.29 53.80
C ARG A 29 -44.05 14.59 53.09
N ILE A 30 -43.72 15.87 52.79
CA ILE A 30 -42.45 16.25 52.20
C ILE A 30 -41.30 16.01 53.19
N GLY A 31 -41.50 16.30 54.49
CA GLY A 31 -40.52 16.01 55.55
C GLY A 31 -40.24 14.50 55.68
N ASP A 32 -41.31 13.66 55.62
CA ASP A 32 -41.16 12.20 55.62
C ASP A 32 -40.46 11.70 54.33
N ALA A 33 -40.77 12.29 53.18
CA ALA A 33 -40.10 11.95 51.92
C ALA A 33 -38.61 12.25 51.99
N TYR A 34 -38.23 13.43 52.52
CA TYR A 34 -36.83 13.78 52.73
C TYR A 34 -36.12 12.87 53.72
N SER A 35 -36.79 12.47 54.81
CA SER A 35 -36.24 11.49 55.76
C SER A 35 -35.97 10.11 55.10
N GLN A 36 -36.88 9.62 54.25
CA GLN A 36 -36.68 8.38 53.48
C GLN A 36 -35.59 8.55 52.41
N PHE A 37 -35.49 9.69 51.79
CA PHE A 37 -34.40 10.00 50.87
C PHE A 37 -33.04 9.93 51.56
N MET A 38 -32.89 10.60 52.72
CA MET A 38 -31.65 10.57 53.51
C MET A 38 -31.33 9.15 54.03
N LEU A 39 -32.33 8.40 54.40
CA LEU A 39 -32.17 6.98 54.75
C LEU A 39 -31.66 6.16 53.54
N GLY A 40 -32.21 6.38 52.35
CA GLY A 40 -31.74 5.76 51.11
C GLY A 40 -30.28 6.03 50.84
N ARG A 41 -29.84 7.29 50.96
CA ARG A 41 -28.40 7.70 50.80
C ARG A 41 -27.51 7.03 51.87
N HIS A 42 -27.98 6.97 53.11
CA HIS A 42 -27.24 6.30 54.17
C HIS A 42 -27.07 4.80 53.92
N LEU A 43 -28.16 4.12 53.55
CA LEU A 43 -28.14 2.68 53.28
C LEU A 43 -27.26 2.34 52.04
N GLU A 44 -27.31 3.21 51.03
CA GLU A 44 -26.41 3.07 49.89
C GLU A 44 -24.92 3.21 50.32
N SER A 45 -24.58 4.19 51.15
CA SER A 45 -23.21 4.33 51.67
C SER A 45 -22.77 3.19 52.58
N ALA A 46 -23.73 2.48 53.17
CA ALA A 46 -23.51 1.26 53.98
C ALA A 46 -23.55 -0.06 53.15
N ASP A 47 -23.61 0.07 51.80
CA ASP A 47 -23.73 -1.06 50.85
C ASP A 47 -24.99 -1.91 51.00
N ASP A 48 -26.02 -1.41 51.73
CA ASP A 48 -27.38 -2.03 51.75
C ASP A 48 -28.19 -1.51 50.55
N ILE A 49 -27.88 -2.04 49.38
CA ILE A 49 -28.55 -1.65 48.13
C ILE A 49 -30.05 -1.97 48.11
N PRO A 50 -30.51 -3.17 48.56
CA PRO A 50 -31.95 -3.45 48.64
C PRO A 50 -32.68 -2.45 49.56
N GLY A 51 -32.13 -2.15 50.72
CA GLY A 51 -32.65 -1.17 51.64
C GLY A 51 -32.71 0.24 51.07
N ALA A 52 -31.64 0.65 50.38
CA ALA A 52 -31.57 1.97 49.69
C ALA A 52 -32.67 2.09 48.62
N ILE A 53 -32.85 1.08 47.76
CA ILE A 53 -33.92 1.05 46.73
C ILE A 53 -35.29 1.16 47.39
N ALA A 54 -35.54 0.42 48.49
CA ALA A 54 -36.82 0.45 49.21
C ALA A 54 -37.10 1.86 49.82
N ALA A 55 -36.07 2.49 50.41
CA ALA A 55 -36.17 3.82 50.99
C ALA A 55 -36.42 4.90 49.89
N PHE A 56 -35.68 4.88 48.76
CA PHE A 56 -35.95 5.79 47.67
C PHE A 56 -37.34 5.60 47.04
N LYS A 57 -37.81 4.35 46.86
CA LYS A 57 -39.19 4.07 46.41
C LYS A 57 -40.23 4.63 47.39
N ARG A 58 -39.98 4.51 48.69
CA ARG A 58 -40.88 5.06 49.71
C ARG A 58 -40.88 6.61 49.67
N ALA A 59 -39.70 7.23 49.47
CA ALA A 59 -39.59 8.67 49.29
C ALA A 59 -40.42 9.15 48.08
N THR A 60 -40.32 8.45 46.92
CA THR A 60 -41.10 8.73 45.70
C THR A 60 -42.63 8.59 45.95
N GLN A 61 -43.07 7.63 46.76
CA GLN A 61 -44.48 7.50 47.11
C GLN A 61 -44.99 8.64 48.00
N LEU A 62 -44.12 9.17 48.87
CA LEU A 62 -44.45 10.26 49.78
C LEU A 62 -44.44 11.62 49.07
N ASP A 63 -43.51 11.83 48.15
CA ASP A 63 -43.45 13.02 47.30
C ASP A 63 -43.32 12.63 45.79
N PRO A 64 -44.46 12.33 45.14
CA PRO A 64 -44.49 11.93 43.76
C PRO A 64 -44.22 13.06 42.74
N GLN A 65 -44.11 14.31 43.21
CA GLN A 65 -43.81 15.46 42.36
C GLN A 65 -42.33 15.87 42.41
N SER A 66 -41.50 15.17 43.19
CA SER A 66 -40.07 15.43 43.23
C SER A 66 -39.35 14.67 42.14
N GLY A 67 -38.91 15.35 41.09
CA GLY A 67 -38.04 14.78 40.01
C GLY A 67 -36.69 14.31 40.54
N ASP A 68 -36.14 15.03 41.53
CA ASP A 68 -34.83 14.70 42.13
C ASP A 68 -34.80 13.36 42.85
N ILE A 69 -35.84 13.01 43.60
CA ILE A 69 -35.93 11.71 44.31
C ILE A 69 -35.91 10.55 43.27
N VAL A 70 -36.67 10.73 42.19
CA VAL A 70 -36.77 9.70 41.15
C VAL A 70 -35.47 9.63 40.35
N ALA A 71 -34.80 10.74 40.12
CA ALA A 71 -33.51 10.79 39.43
C ALA A 71 -32.41 10.09 40.25
N GLU A 72 -32.38 10.27 41.58
CA GLU A 72 -31.42 9.57 42.45
C GLU A 72 -31.69 8.05 42.45
N LEU A 73 -32.93 7.61 42.45
CA LEU A 73 -33.28 6.21 42.30
C LEU A 73 -32.81 5.66 40.95
N ALA A 74 -32.96 6.43 39.88
CA ALA A 74 -32.42 6.07 38.55
C ALA A 74 -30.89 5.95 38.58
N GLY A 75 -30.19 6.88 39.24
CA GLY A 75 -28.75 6.85 39.47
C GLY A 75 -28.30 5.59 40.22
N LEU A 76 -29.04 5.18 41.27
CA LEU A 76 -28.75 3.98 42.00
C LEU A 76 -28.92 2.73 41.12
N TYR A 77 -29.99 2.64 40.31
CA TYR A 77 -30.18 1.53 39.36
C TYR A 77 -29.04 1.49 38.31
N MET A 78 -28.61 2.63 37.80
CA MET A 78 -27.50 2.73 36.88
C MET A 78 -26.21 2.19 37.52
N ARG A 79 -25.85 2.60 38.72
CA ARG A 79 -24.67 2.13 39.48
C ARG A 79 -24.70 0.60 39.70
N GLN A 80 -25.90 0.03 39.81
CA GLN A 80 -26.11 -1.42 39.93
C GLN A 80 -26.22 -2.14 38.59
N SER A 81 -25.93 -1.45 37.47
CA SER A 81 -26.05 -2.00 36.11
C SER A 81 -27.45 -2.49 35.73
N ARG A 82 -28.48 -2.01 36.43
CA ARG A 82 -29.90 -2.31 36.19
C ARG A 82 -30.45 -1.28 35.18
N LEU A 83 -30.00 -1.43 33.91
CA LEU A 83 -30.20 -0.40 32.91
C LEU A 83 -31.67 -0.13 32.55
N ASP A 84 -32.50 -1.15 32.51
CA ASP A 84 -33.94 -1.02 32.18
C ASP A 84 -34.67 -0.21 33.26
N GLU A 85 -34.40 -0.51 34.53
CA GLU A 85 -35.00 0.23 35.63
C GLU A 85 -34.46 1.66 35.75
N ALA A 86 -33.15 1.86 35.40
CA ALA A 86 -32.58 3.19 35.35
C ALA A 86 -33.24 4.03 34.24
N LEU A 87 -33.50 3.46 33.06
CA LEU A 87 -34.23 4.14 31.97
C LEU A 87 -35.63 4.53 32.41
N GLN A 88 -36.41 3.57 32.98
CA GLN A 88 -37.80 3.86 33.43
C GLN A 88 -37.84 4.95 34.47
N ALA A 89 -36.98 4.88 35.48
CA ALA A 89 -36.94 5.90 36.55
C ALA A 89 -36.44 7.27 36.03
N GLY A 90 -35.42 7.29 35.16
CA GLY A 90 -34.92 8.51 34.54
C GLY A 90 -35.98 9.19 33.67
N GLU A 91 -36.68 8.45 32.83
CA GLU A 91 -37.81 8.97 32.03
C GLU A 91 -38.97 9.49 32.91
N GLN A 92 -39.25 8.80 34.02
CA GLN A 92 -40.26 9.24 35.00
C GLN A 92 -39.83 10.58 35.64
N ALA A 93 -38.57 10.71 36.03
CA ALA A 93 -38.04 11.95 36.58
C ALA A 93 -38.21 13.12 35.60
N LEU A 94 -37.90 12.91 34.31
CA LEU A 94 -38.08 13.95 33.27
C LEU A 94 -39.54 14.25 32.91
N LYS A 95 -40.48 13.33 33.15
CA LYS A 95 -41.91 13.65 33.05
C LYS A 95 -42.39 14.58 34.16
N ILE A 96 -41.78 14.48 35.35
CA ILE A 96 -42.08 15.35 36.49
C ILE A 96 -41.36 16.69 36.30
N GLU A 97 -40.09 16.63 35.99
CA GLU A 97 -39.22 17.81 35.89
C GLU A 97 -38.35 17.68 34.60
N PRO A 98 -38.81 18.27 33.49
CA PRO A 98 -38.13 18.13 32.19
C PRO A 98 -36.70 18.69 32.15
N ALA A 99 -36.31 19.54 33.08
CA ALA A 99 -34.98 20.14 33.18
C ALA A 99 -34.08 19.47 34.23
N ASN A 100 -34.52 18.35 34.82
CA ASN A 100 -33.76 17.66 35.86
C ASN A 100 -32.43 17.14 35.34
N ARG A 101 -31.34 17.78 35.78
CA ARG A 101 -29.98 17.48 35.26
C ARG A 101 -29.49 16.12 35.63
N GLU A 102 -29.80 15.64 36.85
CA GLU A 102 -29.37 14.28 37.26
C GLU A 102 -30.07 13.21 36.45
N ALA A 103 -31.37 13.36 36.17
CA ALA A 103 -32.09 12.46 35.29
C ALA A 103 -31.48 12.44 33.87
N HIS A 104 -31.15 13.63 33.35
CA HIS A 104 -30.46 13.73 32.06
C HIS A 104 -29.08 13.06 32.10
N ARG A 105 -28.28 13.25 33.14
CA ARG A 105 -26.97 12.60 33.33
C ARG A 105 -27.09 11.08 33.33
N VAL A 106 -28.01 10.54 34.12
CA VAL A 106 -28.23 9.10 34.22
C VAL A 106 -28.67 8.52 32.89
N LEU A 107 -29.68 9.08 32.25
CA LEU A 107 -30.17 8.62 30.95
C LEU A 107 -29.07 8.66 29.88
N GLY A 108 -28.30 9.76 29.85
CA GLY A 108 -27.18 9.88 28.90
C GLY A 108 -26.13 8.81 29.08
N ILE A 109 -25.73 8.51 30.33
CA ILE A 109 -24.77 7.42 30.62
C ILE A 109 -25.34 6.05 30.29
N VAL A 110 -26.62 5.81 30.60
CA VAL A 110 -27.28 4.53 30.28
C VAL A 110 -27.33 4.31 28.77
N TYR A 111 -27.74 5.31 27.99
CA TYR A 111 -27.73 5.21 26.53
C TYR A 111 -26.31 5.05 25.96
N ALA A 112 -25.30 5.72 26.54
CA ALA A 112 -23.90 5.51 26.16
C ALA A 112 -23.44 4.07 26.39
N THR A 113 -23.81 3.48 27.53
CA THR A 113 -23.53 2.06 27.86
C THR A 113 -24.19 1.11 26.87
N LEU A 114 -25.44 1.41 26.44
CA LEU A 114 -26.14 0.63 25.42
C LEU A 114 -25.44 0.72 24.05
N VAL A 115 -24.89 1.89 23.67
CA VAL A 115 -24.07 2.05 22.45
C VAL A 115 -22.83 1.17 22.52
N GLU A 116 -22.10 1.18 23.64
CA GLU A 116 -20.89 0.37 23.80
C GLU A 116 -21.18 -1.14 23.78
N SER A 117 -22.24 -1.58 24.44
CA SER A 117 -22.66 -2.98 24.45
C SER A 117 -23.12 -3.44 23.07
N GLY A 118 -23.83 -2.59 22.33
CA GLY A 118 -24.22 -2.83 20.94
C GLY A 118 -23.01 -3.00 19.99
N ARG A 119 -21.96 -2.21 20.19
CA ARG A 119 -20.70 -2.33 19.44
C ARG A 119 -19.98 -3.65 19.68
N ARG A 120 -19.97 -4.16 20.90
CA ARG A 120 -19.37 -5.46 21.26
C ARG A 120 -20.12 -6.64 20.65
N ASN A 121 -21.43 -6.50 20.42
CA ASN A 121 -22.32 -7.56 19.92
C ASN A 121 -22.70 -7.38 18.44
N ALA A 122 -21.95 -6.66 17.64
CA ALA A 122 -22.25 -6.18 16.28
C ALA A 122 -22.38 -7.28 15.19
N ARG A 123 -22.82 -8.50 15.50
CA ARG A 123 -23.05 -9.58 14.51
C ARG A 123 -24.45 -9.60 13.88
N ALA A 124 -25.37 -8.69 14.24
CA ALA A 124 -26.73 -8.68 13.70
C ALA A 124 -27.07 -7.33 13.02
N PRO A 125 -27.52 -7.31 11.73
CA PRO A 125 -27.85 -6.09 10.98
C PRO A 125 -28.99 -5.26 11.57
N GLN A 126 -29.84 -5.86 12.41
CA GLN A 126 -30.98 -5.18 13.04
C GLN A 126 -30.61 -4.17 14.15
N ASN A 127 -29.35 -4.14 14.59
CA ASN A 127 -28.91 -3.29 15.71
C ASN A 127 -28.40 -1.90 15.27
N ALA A 128 -28.22 -1.64 13.99
CA ALA A 128 -27.62 -0.38 13.52
C ALA A 128 -28.52 0.84 13.78
N THR A 129 -29.81 0.74 13.50
CA THR A 129 -30.79 1.83 13.72
C THR A 129 -30.94 2.11 15.21
N SER A 130 -31.10 1.06 16.02
CA SER A 130 -31.17 1.18 17.49
C SER A 130 -29.90 1.78 18.10
N MET A 131 -28.73 1.47 17.54
CA MET A 131 -27.47 2.03 18.01
C MET A 131 -27.32 3.51 17.66
N SER A 132 -27.76 3.94 16.48
CA SER A 132 -27.78 5.35 16.06
C SER A 132 -28.74 6.17 16.93
N ASP A 133 -29.91 5.62 17.22
CA ASP A 133 -30.90 6.28 18.09
C ASP A 133 -30.37 6.42 19.52
N ASN A 134 -29.76 5.38 20.07
CA ASN A 134 -29.15 5.43 21.40
C ASN A 134 -28.00 6.43 21.45
N LEU A 135 -27.17 6.50 20.41
CA LEU A 135 -26.08 7.49 20.31
C LEU A 135 -26.64 8.93 20.33
N SER A 136 -27.68 9.19 19.56
CA SER A 136 -28.32 10.52 19.51
C SER A 136 -28.92 10.90 20.84
N LYS A 137 -29.64 9.96 21.49
CA LYS A 137 -30.23 10.19 22.82
C LYS A 137 -29.16 10.39 23.90
N ALA A 138 -28.08 9.60 23.86
CA ALA A 138 -26.96 9.77 24.79
C ALA A 138 -26.38 11.18 24.72
N ILE A 139 -26.10 11.67 23.50
CA ILE A 139 -25.57 13.01 23.27
C ILE A 139 -26.57 14.06 23.79
N GLU A 140 -27.83 13.99 23.37
CA GLU A 140 -28.86 14.97 23.80
C GLU A 140 -28.97 15.06 25.31
N HIS A 141 -29.04 13.92 25.99
CA HIS A 141 -29.20 13.91 27.44
C HIS A 141 -27.93 14.40 28.15
N LEU A 142 -26.72 14.03 27.69
CA LEU A 142 -25.51 14.55 28.33
C LEU A 142 -25.30 16.04 28.06
N GLU A 143 -25.62 16.55 26.87
CA GLU A 143 -25.60 18.00 26.59
C GLU A 143 -26.48 18.77 27.55
N LYS A 144 -27.67 18.24 27.89
CA LYS A 144 -28.62 18.86 28.85
C LYS A 144 -28.19 18.70 30.32
N SER A 145 -27.34 17.72 30.62
CA SER A 145 -26.85 17.51 31.99
C SER A 145 -25.69 18.44 32.37
N ILE A 146 -24.96 18.97 31.38
CA ILE A 146 -23.77 19.82 31.60
C ILE A 146 -24.19 21.27 31.86
N ASP A 147 -23.74 21.81 32.99
CA ASP A 147 -23.81 23.26 33.26
C ASP A 147 -22.43 23.88 33.05
N ARG A 148 -22.36 24.87 32.17
CA ARG A 148 -21.13 25.63 31.92
C ARG A 148 -20.72 26.55 33.08
N GLN A 149 -21.61 26.76 34.04
CA GLN A 149 -21.37 27.66 35.19
C GLN A 149 -21.00 26.90 36.48
N VAL A 150 -21.25 25.59 36.52
CA VAL A 150 -20.94 24.73 37.65
C VAL A 150 -19.98 23.64 37.14
N ASP A 151 -18.97 23.32 37.91
CA ASP A 151 -17.98 22.27 37.59
C ASP A 151 -18.69 20.96 37.33
N SER A 152 -18.80 20.56 36.04
CA SER A 152 -19.49 19.36 35.66
C SER A 152 -18.53 18.15 35.78
N ASP A 153 -19.06 17.03 36.20
CA ASP A 153 -18.33 15.76 36.39
C ASP A 153 -17.40 15.47 35.17
N PRO A 154 -16.08 15.36 35.36
CA PRO A 154 -15.12 15.06 34.29
C PRO A 154 -15.49 13.81 33.49
N ASN A 155 -16.07 12.79 34.13
CA ASN A 155 -16.49 11.57 33.47
C ASN A 155 -17.62 11.79 32.48
N VAL A 156 -18.55 12.69 32.78
CA VAL A 156 -19.63 13.10 31.87
C VAL A 156 -19.06 13.79 30.63
N ARG A 157 -18.13 14.70 30.82
CA ARG A 157 -17.45 15.42 29.72
C ARG A 157 -16.62 14.47 28.86
N ALA A 158 -15.89 13.56 29.48
CA ALA A 158 -15.12 12.53 28.77
C ALA A 158 -16.04 11.59 27.94
N THR A 159 -17.15 11.16 28.53
CA THR A 159 -18.15 10.33 27.85
C THR A 159 -18.78 11.08 26.68
N LEU A 160 -19.22 12.31 26.88
CA LEU A 160 -19.81 13.13 25.81
C LEU A 160 -18.79 13.38 24.67
N SER A 161 -17.53 13.63 25.00
CA SER A 161 -16.47 13.79 24.00
C SER A 161 -16.28 12.53 23.14
N ARG A 162 -16.27 11.34 23.76
CA ARG A 162 -16.21 10.07 23.02
C ARG A 162 -17.44 9.84 22.14
N LEU A 163 -18.63 10.24 22.58
CA LEU A 163 -19.87 10.18 21.79
C LEU A 163 -19.84 11.15 20.61
N TYR A 164 -19.34 12.37 20.79
CA TYR A 164 -19.15 13.32 19.69
C TYR A 164 -18.18 12.77 18.64
N LEU A 165 -17.07 12.18 19.05
CA LEU A 165 -16.16 11.51 18.12
C LEU A 165 -16.86 10.37 17.37
N ALA A 166 -17.63 9.56 18.09
CA ALA A 166 -18.37 8.43 17.51
C ALA A 166 -19.45 8.86 16.51
N SER A 167 -20.01 10.05 16.67
CA SER A 167 -21.05 10.64 15.80
C SER A 167 -20.50 11.56 14.71
N GLY A 168 -19.16 11.72 14.61
CA GLY A 168 -18.51 12.63 13.65
C GLY A 168 -18.61 14.12 14.01
N GLN A 169 -19.04 14.47 15.24
CA GLN A 169 -19.15 15.85 15.72
C GLN A 169 -17.85 16.31 16.39
N SER A 170 -16.70 16.08 15.74
CA SER A 170 -15.37 16.27 16.32
C SER A 170 -15.09 17.69 16.78
N GLU A 171 -15.60 18.71 16.07
CA GLU A 171 -15.47 20.12 16.48
C GLU A 171 -16.09 20.42 17.86
N LYS A 172 -17.17 19.73 18.24
CA LYS A 172 -17.76 19.86 19.57
C LYS A 172 -16.96 19.17 20.68
N ALA A 173 -16.22 18.11 20.32
CA ALA A 173 -15.38 17.37 21.27
C ALA A 173 -14.13 18.17 21.68
N ILE A 174 -13.54 18.95 20.77
CA ILE A 174 -12.27 19.66 20.98
C ILE A 174 -12.28 20.51 22.25
N PRO A 175 -13.20 21.47 22.45
CA PRO A 175 -13.17 22.33 23.63
C PRO A 175 -13.34 21.56 24.95
N LEU A 176 -14.17 20.52 24.97
CA LEU A 176 -14.36 19.68 26.16
C LEU A 176 -13.08 18.90 26.50
N LEU A 177 -12.40 18.36 25.49
CA LEU A 177 -11.18 17.61 25.67
C LEU A 177 -10.01 18.51 26.07
N GLN A 178 -9.90 19.71 25.49
CA GLN A 178 -8.90 20.71 25.89
C GLN A 178 -9.03 21.08 27.38
N GLU A 179 -10.24 21.31 27.83
CA GLU A 179 -10.51 21.63 29.23
C GLU A 179 -10.17 20.43 30.14
N LEU A 180 -10.63 19.23 29.81
CA LEU A 180 -10.35 18.02 30.59
C LEU A 180 -8.86 17.74 30.73
N VAL A 181 -8.09 17.77 29.61
CA VAL A 181 -6.65 17.52 29.63
C VAL A 181 -5.92 18.58 30.47
N SER A 182 -6.39 19.82 30.47
CA SER A 182 -5.79 20.88 31.28
C SER A 182 -6.08 20.72 32.77
N GLN A 183 -7.27 20.22 33.13
CA GLN A 183 -7.69 20.00 34.52
C GLN A 183 -7.14 18.71 35.11
N GLU A 184 -7.01 17.66 34.28
CA GLU A 184 -6.54 16.33 34.66
C GLU A 184 -5.33 15.89 33.81
N PRO A 185 -4.13 16.42 34.05
CA PRO A 185 -2.93 16.08 33.27
C PRO A 185 -2.56 14.58 33.31
N GLY A 186 -3.01 13.86 34.34
CA GLY A 186 -2.79 12.41 34.49
C GLY A 186 -3.81 11.52 33.76
N TRP A 187 -4.75 12.10 33.01
CA TRP A 187 -5.72 11.32 32.27
C TRP A 187 -5.10 10.73 30.99
N SER A 188 -4.73 9.44 31.04
CA SER A 188 -3.95 8.75 29.99
C SER A 188 -4.60 8.77 28.60
N ASP A 189 -5.95 8.68 28.52
CA ASP A 189 -6.65 8.68 27.22
C ASP A 189 -6.76 10.08 26.61
N GLY A 190 -6.63 11.12 27.44
CA GLY A 190 -6.92 12.51 27.08
C GLY A 190 -6.15 13.01 25.85
N PRO A 191 -4.82 12.90 25.82
CA PRO A 191 -4.02 13.35 24.69
C PRO A 191 -4.39 12.67 23.37
N THR A 192 -4.65 11.36 23.41
CA THR A 192 -5.05 10.59 22.23
C THR A 192 -6.44 10.98 21.73
N LEU A 193 -7.41 11.16 22.62
CA LEU A 193 -8.77 11.58 22.26
C LEU A 193 -8.79 12.99 21.65
N LEU A 194 -8.00 13.92 22.22
CA LEU A 194 -7.90 15.27 21.67
C LEU A 194 -7.26 15.28 20.28
N ALA A 195 -6.23 14.48 20.07
CA ALA A 195 -5.64 14.32 18.73
C ALA A 195 -6.64 13.72 17.72
N GLN A 196 -7.41 12.71 18.14
CA GLN A 196 -8.48 12.14 17.32
C GLN A 196 -9.58 13.16 17.00
N ALA A 197 -9.91 14.05 17.95
CA ALA A 197 -10.87 15.12 17.74
C ALA A 197 -10.38 16.12 16.68
N TYR A 198 -9.13 16.57 16.78
CA TYR A 198 -8.53 17.43 15.76
C TYR A 198 -8.53 16.75 14.38
N ALA A 199 -8.11 15.50 14.30
CA ALA A 199 -8.08 14.76 13.04
C ALA A 199 -9.47 14.54 12.43
N GLY A 200 -10.46 14.20 13.27
CA GLY A 200 -11.85 14.07 12.85
C GLY A 200 -12.49 15.38 12.37
N ALA A 201 -11.94 16.52 12.80
CA ALA A 201 -12.28 17.86 12.34
C ALA A 201 -11.48 18.30 11.08
N GLY A 202 -10.59 17.44 10.52
CA GLY A 202 -9.72 17.78 9.40
C GLY A 202 -8.52 18.67 9.78
N ARG A 203 -8.20 18.77 11.08
CA ARG A 203 -7.15 19.63 11.64
C ARG A 203 -5.91 18.77 11.98
N ASP A 204 -5.44 17.97 11.03
CA ASP A 204 -4.34 17.00 11.25
C ASP A 204 -3.04 17.65 11.74
N ALA A 205 -2.71 18.84 11.26
CA ALA A 205 -1.52 19.56 11.71
C ALA A 205 -1.56 19.91 13.20
N GLU A 206 -2.74 20.25 13.71
CA GLU A 206 -2.93 20.56 15.15
C GLU A 206 -2.92 19.28 16.01
N ALA A 207 -3.44 18.17 15.47
CA ALA A 207 -3.33 16.86 16.10
C ALA A 207 -1.87 16.45 16.28
N ILE A 208 -1.07 16.59 15.23
CA ILE A 208 0.37 16.28 15.26
C ILE A 208 1.09 17.21 16.25
N ALA A 209 0.90 18.53 16.17
CA ALA A 209 1.55 19.47 17.06
C ALA A 209 1.20 19.22 18.54
N TRP A 210 -0.05 18.85 18.81
CA TRP A 210 -0.49 18.46 20.14
C TRP A 210 0.22 17.19 20.64
N LEU A 211 0.29 16.14 19.79
CA LEU A 211 0.95 14.90 20.14
C LEU A 211 2.47 15.04 20.26
N GLU A 212 3.12 15.87 19.42
CA GLU A 212 4.55 16.18 19.55
C GLU A 212 4.89 16.75 20.92
N LYS A 213 4.05 17.68 21.42
CA LYS A 213 4.20 18.25 22.75
C LYS A 213 3.95 17.21 23.85
N SER A 214 2.86 16.47 23.77
CA SER A 214 2.43 15.53 24.80
C SER A 214 3.33 14.30 24.90
N ALA A 215 3.84 13.79 23.76
CA ALA A 215 4.73 12.62 23.72
C ALA A 215 6.11 12.87 24.38
N GLY A 216 6.50 14.14 24.53
CA GLY A 216 7.69 14.49 25.30
C GLY A 216 7.55 14.22 26.80
N GLU A 217 6.33 14.26 27.31
CA GLU A 217 5.97 14.01 28.73
C GLU A 217 5.51 12.56 28.95
N ASP A 218 4.86 11.94 27.94
CA ASP A 218 4.35 10.58 27.98
C ASP A 218 4.85 9.78 26.75
N PRO A 219 5.87 8.93 26.92
CA PRO A 219 6.45 8.12 25.83
C PRO A 219 5.46 7.15 25.15
N ASP A 220 4.38 6.76 25.81
CA ASP A 220 3.39 5.85 25.22
C ASP A 220 2.64 6.51 24.04
N LEU A 221 2.60 7.83 23.99
CA LEU A 221 2.01 8.59 22.89
C LEU A 221 2.82 8.56 21.58
N TYR A 222 4.10 8.16 21.61
CA TYR A 222 4.89 8.05 20.37
C TYR A 222 4.29 7.09 19.36
N THR A 223 3.61 6.03 19.81
CA THR A 223 2.90 5.12 18.91
C THR A 223 1.74 5.83 18.18
N THR A 224 0.97 6.60 18.91
CA THR A 224 -0.12 7.40 18.35
C THR A 224 0.43 8.48 17.42
N LEU A 225 1.45 9.22 17.83
CA LEU A 225 2.11 10.24 17.01
C LEU A 225 2.64 9.67 15.70
N ALA A 226 3.29 8.49 15.74
CA ALA A 226 3.79 7.81 14.57
C ALA A 226 2.67 7.49 13.57
N SER A 227 1.51 7.03 14.06
CA SER A 227 0.36 6.73 13.20
C SER A 227 -0.22 7.99 12.52
N PHE A 228 -0.15 9.14 13.16
CA PHE A 228 -0.52 10.41 12.55
C PHE A 228 0.47 10.85 11.47
N TYR A 229 1.77 10.69 11.71
CA TYR A 229 2.79 10.93 10.69
C TYR A 229 2.64 10.00 9.48
N GLU A 230 2.27 8.71 9.68
CA GLU A 230 1.98 7.78 8.59
C GLU A 230 0.81 8.25 7.72
N ARG A 231 -0.27 8.72 8.34
CA ARG A 231 -1.43 9.28 7.61
C ARG A 231 -1.04 10.49 6.76
N ASP A 232 -0.14 11.32 7.26
CA ASP A 232 0.42 12.49 6.55
C ASP A 232 1.59 12.12 5.60
N LYS A 233 1.90 10.82 5.45
CA LYS A 233 3.02 10.29 4.65
C LYS A 233 4.39 10.84 5.05
N ARG A 234 4.53 11.32 6.27
CA ARG A 234 5.78 11.78 6.88
C ARG A 234 6.56 10.59 7.43
N TRP A 235 6.97 9.68 6.54
CA TRP A 235 7.54 8.38 6.91
C TRP A 235 8.80 8.47 7.77
N LYS A 236 9.63 9.50 7.57
CA LYS A 236 10.83 9.72 8.39
C LYS A 236 10.47 10.06 9.83
N ASP A 237 9.49 10.93 10.02
CA ASP A 237 9.02 11.33 11.35
C ASP A 237 8.31 10.17 12.03
N ALA A 238 7.53 9.39 11.28
CA ALA A 238 6.90 8.17 11.77
C ALA A 238 7.95 7.16 12.28
N ALA A 239 8.98 6.89 11.48
CA ALA A 239 10.07 5.99 11.89
C ALA A 239 10.78 6.48 13.16
N ASN A 240 11.09 7.78 13.27
CA ASN A 240 11.69 8.35 14.47
C ASN A 240 10.80 8.21 15.72
N ALA A 241 9.49 8.39 15.55
CA ALA A 241 8.53 8.22 16.63
C ALA A 241 8.41 6.74 17.04
N TYR A 242 8.36 5.80 16.08
CA TYR A 242 8.39 4.36 16.39
C TYR A 242 9.68 3.93 17.08
N GLU A 243 10.83 4.50 16.72
CA GLU A 243 12.10 4.22 17.39
C GLU A 243 12.03 4.60 18.88
N LYS A 244 11.44 5.75 19.21
CA LYS A 244 11.19 6.17 20.59
C LYS A 244 10.18 5.27 21.31
N ALA A 245 9.10 4.88 20.63
CA ALA A 245 8.12 3.93 21.19
C ALA A 245 8.74 2.55 21.47
N ILE A 246 9.63 2.07 20.59
CA ILE A 246 10.39 0.82 20.78
C ILE A 246 11.36 0.94 21.94
N ALA A 247 11.99 2.11 22.14
CA ALA A 247 12.87 2.33 23.29
C ALA A 247 12.12 2.21 24.63
N ALA A 248 10.85 2.66 24.68
CA ALA A 248 9.96 2.48 25.83
C ALA A 248 9.45 1.03 25.96
N ASN A 249 9.17 0.35 24.84
CA ASN A 249 8.68 -1.04 24.85
C ASN A 249 9.45 -1.94 23.86
N PRO A 250 10.70 -2.36 24.21
CA PRO A 250 11.60 -3.07 23.28
C PRO A 250 11.11 -4.46 22.85
N ARG A 251 10.19 -5.06 23.60
CA ARG A 251 9.65 -6.40 23.31
C ARG A 251 8.42 -6.39 22.40
N SER A 252 7.88 -5.22 22.09
CA SER A 252 6.70 -5.12 21.22
C SER A 252 7.06 -5.45 19.77
N VAL A 253 6.60 -6.60 19.31
CA VAL A 253 6.75 -7.03 17.92
C VAL A 253 5.95 -6.14 16.97
N ASP A 254 4.78 -5.70 17.42
CA ASP A 254 3.90 -4.85 16.60
C ASP A 254 4.54 -3.49 16.31
N LEU A 255 5.19 -2.86 17.32
CA LEU A 255 5.93 -1.62 17.12
C LEU A 255 7.11 -1.80 16.16
N LYS A 256 7.87 -2.89 16.29
CA LYS A 256 8.97 -3.20 15.37
C LYS A 256 8.47 -3.40 13.94
N LEU A 257 7.30 -4.03 13.78
CA LEU A 257 6.70 -4.25 12.45
C LEU A 257 6.23 -2.94 11.81
N GLN A 258 5.61 -2.05 12.60
CA GLN A 258 5.23 -0.71 12.13
C GLN A 258 6.46 0.13 11.78
N TYR A 259 7.50 0.10 12.61
CA TYR A 259 8.78 0.74 12.33
C TYR A 259 9.39 0.26 11.01
N ALA A 260 9.47 -1.07 10.82
CA ALA A 260 9.96 -1.65 9.57
C ALA A 260 9.11 -1.19 8.36
N THR A 261 7.79 -1.14 8.51
CA THR A 261 6.88 -0.66 7.47
C THR A 261 7.14 0.81 7.12
N ALA A 262 7.35 1.67 8.11
CA ALA A 262 7.70 3.08 7.87
C ALA A 262 9.05 3.20 7.14
N LEU A 263 10.06 2.44 7.53
CA LEU A 263 11.37 2.39 6.87
C LEU A 263 11.30 1.90 5.41
N ILE A 264 10.47 0.90 5.14
CA ILE A 264 10.21 0.39 3.77
C ILE A 264 9.63 1.50 2.88
N ASN A 265 8.74 2.34 3.45
CA ASN A 265 8.15 3.47 2.73
C ASN A 265 9.14 4.64 2.53
N ILE A 266 10.09 4.84 3.42
CA ILE A 266 11.19 5.80 3.22
C ILE A 266 12.02 5.37 2.00
N GLY A 267 12.33 4.09 1.89
CA GLY A 267 13.19 3.55 0.84
C GLY A 267 14.67 3.94 1.00
N GLY A 268 15.44 3.62 -0.03
CA GLY A 268 16.91 3.81 -0.01
C GLY A 268 17.63 2.77 0.85
N THR A 269 18.92 2.59 0.62
CA THR A 269 19.72 1.50 1.19
C THR A 269 19.76 1.54 2.72
N ASP A 270 19.94 2.73 3.31
CA ASP A 270 20.06 2.86 4.77
C ASP A 270 18.76 2.50 5.51
N ALA A 271 17.64 3.01 5.02
CA ALA A 271 16.33 2.71 5.63
C ALA A 271 15.95 1.24 5.42
N LEU A 272 16.19 0.67 4.24
CA LEU A 272 15.93 -0.74 3.97
C LEU A 272 16.83 -1.66 4.81
N THR A 273 18.08 -1.27 5.07
CA THR A 273 18.99 -2.01 5.96
C THR A 273 18.43 -2.06 7.39
N LYS A 274 18.01 -0.93 7.93
CA LYS A 274 17.34 -0.88 9.24
C LYS A 274 16.05 -1.68 9.27
N ALA A 275 15.26 -1.64 8.20
CA ALA A 275 14.02 -2.43 8.08
C ALA A 275 14.33 -3.94 8.10
N ARG A 276 15.35 -4.39 7.35
CA ARG A 276 15.81 -5.77 7.36
C ARG A 276 16.20 -6.21 8.78
N ASP A 277 16.96 -5.40 9.50
CA ASP A 277 17.45 -5.73 10.83
C ASP A 277 16.29 -5.83 11.84
N ALA A 278 15.33 -4.90 11.79
CA ALA A 278 14.11 -4.96 12.59
C ALA A 278 13.26 -6.21 12.28
N LEU A 279 13.12 -6.57 11.00
CA LEU A 279 12.38 -7.76 10.57
C LEU A 279 13.10 -9.04 10.97
N ASN A 280 14.44 -9.09 10.92
CA ASN A 280 15.23 -10.22 11.41
C ASN A 280 15.05 -10.43 12.93
N ASP A 281 14.99 -9.36 13.71
CA ASP A 281 14.67 -9.42 15.14
C ASP A 281 13.29 -10.05 15.38
N ILE A 282 12.29 -9.64 14.58
CA ILE A 282 10.94 -10.20 14.69
C ILE A 282 10.95 -11.69 14.34
N VAL A 283 11.56 -12.06 13.20
CA VAL A 283 11.61 -13.45 12.74
C VAL A 283 12.42 -14.33 13.71
N SER A 284 13.43 -13.78 14.39
CA SER A 284 14.18 -14.49 15.44
C SER A 284 13.31 -14.78 16.66
N ALA A 285 12.49 -13.81 17.08
CA ALA A 285 11.55 -13.97 18.19
C ALA A 285 10.29 -14.79 17.84
N ARG A 286 9.82 -14.66 16.59
CA ARG A 286 8.63 -15.33 16.05
C ARG A 286 8.94 -15.98 14.70
N PRO A 287 9.59 -17.16 14.67
CA PRO A 287 10.08 -17.78 13.43
C PRO A 287 9.00 -18.12 12.40
N ASN A 288 7.73 -18.19 12.81
CA ASN A 288 6.59 -18.55 11.97
C ASN A 288 5.70 -17.35 11.63
N ASP A 289 6.17 -16.12 11.87
CA ASP A 289 5.43 -14.93 11.47
C ASP A 289 5.51 -14.73 9.94
N VAL A 290 4.45 -15.16 9.26
CA VAL A 290 4.34 -15.14 7.80
C VAL A 290 4.42 -13.71 7.24
N ARG A 291 3.83 -12.74 7.95
CA ARG A 291 3.82 -11.33 7.52
C ARG A 291 5.24 -10.74 7.53
N SER A 292 5.96 -10.94 8.62
CA SER A 292 7.35 -10.45 8.75
C SER A 292 8.29 -11.15 7.77
N LEU A 293 8.14 -12.46 7.55
CA LEU A 293 8.91 -13.20 6.55
C LEU A 293 8.67 -12.69 5.13
N PHE A 294 7.40 -12.40 4.78
CA PHE A 294 7.08 -11.82 3.48
C PHE A 294 7.72 -10.44 3.30
N GLN A 295 7.58 -9.54 4.30
CA GLN A 295 8.21 -8.21 4.24
C GLN A 295 9.74 -8.32 4.18
N LEU A 296 10.33 -9.25 4.93
CA LEU A 296 11.78 -9.51 4.91
C LEU A 296 12.25 -9.92 3.52
N SER A 297 11.53 -10.83 2.86
CA SER A 297 11.82 -11.20 1.47
C SER A 297 11.81 -10.00 0.53
N GLN A 298 10.79 -9.11 0.64
CA GLN A 298 10.71 -7.90 -0.19
C GLN A 298 11.86 -6.91 0.08
N VAL A 299 12.23 -6.73 1.34
CA VAL A 299 13.34 -5.85 1.73
C VAL A 299 14.68 -6.39 1.25
N GLN A 300 14.93 -7.68 1.45
CA GLN A 300 16.16 -8.35 0.99
C GLN A 300 16.30 -8.25 -0.54
N ARG A 301 15.20 -8.46 -1.28
CA ARG A 301 15.17 -8.29 -2.73
C ARG A 301 15.55 -6.84 -3.13
N ARG A 302 14.94 -5.83 -2.48
CA ARG A 302 15.25 -4.41 -2.75
C ARG A 302 16.68 -4.01 -2.38
N LEU A 303 17.33 -4.74 -1.48
CA LEU A 303 18.74 -4.60 -1.13
C LEU A 303 19.67 -5.40 -2.06
N GLY A 304 19.13 -6.17 -3.01
CA GLY A 304 19.89 -7.03 -3.92
C GLY A 304 20.35 -8.36 -3.33
N ASP A 305 19.97 -8.68 -2.08
CA ASP A 305 20.25 -10.00 -1.48
C ASP A 305 19.19 -11.02 -1.92
N LEU A 306 19.26 -11.38 -3.19
CA LEU A 306 18.28 -12.25 -3.83
C LEU A 306 18.25 -13.68 -3.25
N PRO A 307 19.39 -14.30 -2.85
CA PRO A 307 19.35 -15.60 -2.19
C PRO A 307 18.62 -15.59 -0.83
N ALA A 308 18.83 -14.54 -0.03
CA ALA A 308 18.11 -14.40 1.24
C ALA A 308 16.61 -14.12 1.03
N ALA A 309 16.26 -13.29 0.04
CA ALA A 309 14.89 -13.02 -0.36
C ALA A 309 14.15 -14.30 -0.78
N GLU A 310 14.79 -15.15 -1.60
CA GLU A 310 14.27 -16.45 -1.99
C GLU A 310 14.04 -17.36 -0.76
N SER A 311 15.02 -17.44 0.13
CA SER A 311 14.92 -18.27 1.34
C SER A 311 13.73 -17.85 2.21
N ALA A 312 13.54 -16.55 2.44
CA ALA A 312 12.41 -16.02 3.20
C ALA A 312 11.07 -16.32 2.51
N ALA A 313 10.98 -16.14 1.18
CA ALA A 313 9.78 -16.46 0.41
C ALA A 313 9.42 -17.96 0.48
N ARG A 314 10.39 -18.86 0.37
CA ARG A 314 10.18 -20.32 0.50
C ARG A 314 9.68 -20.69 1.91
N ARG A 315 10.15 -20.01 2.95
CA ARG A 315 9.60 -20.19 4.31
C ARG A 315 8.14 -19.75 4.40
N VAL A 316 7.75 -18.63 3.78
CA VAL A 316 6.34 -18.21 3.69
C VAL A 316 5.50 -19.32 3.06
N ILE A 317 5.96 -19.91 1.95
CA ILE A 317 5.26 -21.00 1.27
C ILE A 317 5.13 -22.24 2.18
N THR A 318 6.20 -22.62 2.88
CA THR A 318 6.20 -23.76 3.78
C THR A 318 5.20 -23.59 4.93
N LEU A 319 5.08 -22.38 5.46
CA LEU A 319 4.17 -22.06 6.58
C LEU A 319 2.72 -21.91 6.12
N ASN A 320 2.52 -21.37 4.92
CA ASN A 320 1.20 -21.15 4.36
C ASN A 320 1.18 -21.35 2.82
N GLY A 321 1.24 -22.60 2.38
CA GLY A 321 1.20 -22.96 0.97
C GLY A 321 -0.11 -22.65 0.24
N ARG A 322 -1.13 -22.15 0.97
CA ARG A 322 -2.39 -21.66 0.40
C ARG A 322 -2.44 -20.15 0.23
N SER A 323 -1.39 -19.44 0.58
CA SER A 323 -1.29 -18.00 0.35
C SER A 323 -0.48 -17.73 -0.93
N PRO A 324 -0.99 -16.96 -1.89
CA PRO A 324 -0.25 -16.64 -3.10
C PRO A 324 0.95 -15.72 -2.83
N MET A 325 0.98 -15.03 -1.67
CA MET A 325 2.02 -14.03 -1.35
C MET A 325 3.43 -14.62 -1.31
N GLY A 326 3.59 -15.86 -0.80
CA GLY A 326 4.89 -16.53 -0.76
C GLY A 326 5.40 -16.86 -2.17
N TYR A 327 4.53 -17.35 -3.03
CA TYR A 327 4.85 -17.65 -4.43
C TYR A 327 5.15 -16.37 -5.23
N TYR A 328 4.40 -15.31 -4.99
CA TYR A 328 4.65 -13.98 -5.56
C TYR A 328 6.05 -13.46 -5.19
N ALA A 329 6.39 -13.50 -3.89
CA ALA A 329 7.70 -13.07 -3.43
C ALA A 329 8.84 -13.91 -4.02
N LEU A 330 8.62 -15.22 -4.15
CA LEU A 330 9.57 -16.15 -4.77
C LEU A 330 9.76 -15.83 -6.25
N ALA A 331 8.66 -15.64 -6.99
CA ALA A 331 8.72 -15.30 -8.41
C ALA A 331 9.54 -14.04 -8.66
N MET A 332 9.27 -12.97 -7.90
CA MET A 332 10.02 -11.71 -8.04
C MET A 332 11.52 -11.86 -7.78
N ALA A 333 11.93 -12.66 -6.77
CA ALA A 333 13.34 -12.90 -6.48
C ALA A 333 14.03 -13.70 -7.60
N LEU A 334 13.35 -14.71 -8.15
CA LEU A 334 13.87 -15.53 -9.23
C LEU A 334 13.93 -14.78 -10.56
N GLU A 335 12.94 -13.93 -10.85
CA GLU A 335 12.91 -13.07 -12.04
C GLU A 335 14.09 -12.09 -12.07
N GLU A 336 14.41 -11.45 -10.96
CA GLU A 336 15.59 -10.58 -10.87
C GLU A 336 16.91 -11.34 -11.08
N ARG A 337 16.95 -12.63 -10.72
CA ARG A 337 18.08 -13.53 -11.03
C ARG A 337 18.03 -14.06 -12.46
N ARG A 338 16.97 -13.79 -13.23
CA ARG A 338 16.70 -14.35 -14.56
C ARG A 338 16.58 -15.87 -14.57
N GLU A 339 16.16 -16.46 -13.47
CA GLU A 339 15.94 -17.90 -13.31
C GLU A 339 14.51 -18.28 -13.70
N TYR A 340 14.13 -17.98 -14.94
CA TYR A 340 12.75 -18.12 -15.43
C TYR A 340 12.23 -19.55 -15.38
N GLN A 341 13.09 -20.56 -15.59
CA GLN A 341 12.68 -21.96 -15.44
C GLN A 341 12.29 -22.26 -13.98
N ALA A 342 13.04 -21.74 -13.00
CA ALA A 342 12.68 -21.90 -11.58
C ALA A 342 11.38 -21.19 -11.21
N VAL A 343 11.06 -20.07 -11.86
CA VAL A 343 9.74 -19.43 -11.74
C VAL A 343 8.65 -20.37 -12.22
N VAL A 344 8.79 -20.95 -13.40
CA VAL A 344 7.82 -21.92 -13.96
C VAL A 344 7.66 -23.11 -13.02
N ASP A 345 8.76 -23.71 -12.56
CA ASP A 345 8.74 -24.89 -11.69
C ASP A 345 8.05 -24.63 -10.34
N ALA A 346 8.12 -23.38 -9.83
CA ALA A 346 7.47 -23.00 -8.58
C ALA A 346 6.01 -22.58 -8.79
N ILE A 347 5.73 -21.77 -9.81
CA ILE A 347 4.43 -21.08 -9.94
C ILE A 347 3.41 -21.91 -10.71
N ALA A 348 3.80 -22.71 -11.73
CA ALA A 348 2.84 -23.49 -12.49
C ALA A 348 2.09 -24.54 -11.63
N PRO A 349 2.76 -25.32 -10.75
CA PRO A 349 2.08 -26.21 -9.82
C PRO A 349 1.20 -25.47 -8.81
N ALA A 350 1.67 -24.32 -8.31
CA ALA A 350 0.90 -23.48 -7.39
C ALA A 350 -0.39 -22.98 -8.05
N ALA A 351 -0.30 -22.41 -9.26
CA ALA A 351 -1.47 -21.97 -10.02
C ALA A 351 -2.46 -23.12 -10.26
N ALA A 352 -1.98 -24.32 -10.60
CA ALA A 352 -2.82 -25.50 -10.73
C ALA A 352 -3.53 -25.86 -9.40
N GLN A 353 -2.85 -25.75 -8.26
CA GLN A 353 -3.44 -25.96 -6.94
C GLN A 353 -4.51 -24.94 -6.63
N PHE A 354 -4.28 -23.64 -6.92
CA PHE A 354 -5.26 -22.58 -6.70
C PHE A 354 -6.51 -22.75 -7.61
N ARG A 355 -6.32 -23.24 -8.86
CA ARG A 355 -7.47 -23.58 -9.75
C ARG A 355 -8.29 -24.74 -9.20
N ALA A 356 -7.64 -25.79 -8.69
CA ALA A 356 -8.31 -26.99 -8.17
C ALA A 356 -9.02 -26.73 -6.83
N ASN A 357 -8.48 -25.84 -6.02
CA ASN A 357 -8.99 -25.53 -4.68
C ASN A 357 -9.08 -24.00 -4.50
N PRO A 358 -10.06 -23.36 -5.15
CA PRO A 358 -10.19 -21.92 -5.10
C PRO A 358 -10.48 -21.44 -3.67
N GLY A 359 -9.75 -20.42 -3.24
CA GLY A 359 -9.97 -19.72 -1.97
C GLY A 359 -11.20 -18.81 -2.02
N ASN A 360 -11.29 -17.90 -1.06
CA ASN A 360 -12.40 -16.93 -1.00
C ASN A 360 -12.34 -15.89 -2.14
N ASN A 361 -11.17 -15.67 -2.75
CA ASN A 361 -10.99 -14.75 -3.87
C ASN A 361 -10.05 -15.34 -4.93
N PRO A 362 -10.51 -16.34 -5.71
CA PRO A 362 -9.68 -17.04 -6.69
C PRO A 362 -9.09 -16.12 -7.78
N ALA A 363 -9.84 -15.10 -8.17
CA ALA A 363 -9.40 -14.14 -9.17
C ALA A 363 -8.19 -13.31 -8.68
N SER A 364 -8.20 -12.93 -7.40
CA SER A 364 -7.07 -12.23 -6.78
C SER A 364 -5.83 -13.13 -6.66
N ASP A 365 -6.03 -14.38 -6.21
CA ASP A 365 -4.93 -15.32 -5.98
C ASP A 365 -4.20 -15.66 -7.28
N LEU A 366 -4.93 -16.03 -8.33
CA LEU A 366 -4.39 -16.31 -9.65
C LEU A 366 -3.92 -15.04 -10.36
N GLY A 367 -4.63 -13.92 -10.21
CA GLY A 367 -4.26 -12.63 -10.77
C GLY A 367 -2.88 -12.15 -10.30
N LEU A 368 -2.47 -12.54 -9.09
CA LEU A 368 -1.14 -12.24 -8.56
C LEU A 368 -0.04 -13.12 -9.17
N LEU A 369 -0.34 -14.37 -9.52
CA LEU A 369 0.66 -15.36 -9.94
C LEU A 369 0.81 -15.49 -11.45
N LEU A 370 -0.31 -15.42 -12.19
CA LEU A 370 -0.29 -15.67 -13.64
C LEU A 370 0.56 -14.67 -14.43
N PRO A 371 0.63 -13.36 -14.09
CA PRO A 371 1.51 -12.44 -14.79
C PRO A 371 2.98 -12.86 -14.74
N HIS A 372 3.46 -13.31 -13.57
CA HIS A 372 4.84 -13.80 -13.40
C HIS A 372 5.08 -15.10 -14.18
N LEU A 373 4.12 -16.03 -14.15
CA LEU A 373 4.21 -17.28 -14.91
C LEU A 373 4.22 -17.02 -16.42
N GLY A 374 3.35 -16.13 -16.89
CA GLY A 374 3.30 -15.73 -18.30
C GLY A 374 4.59 -15.06 -18.76
N PHE A 375 5.14 -14.17 -17.94
CA PHE A 375 6.42 -13.52 -18.20
C PHE A 375 7.57 -14.54 -18.26
N ALA A 376 7.62 -15.48 -17.32
CA ALA A 376 8.64 -16.51 -17.32
C ALA A 376 8.57 -17.39 -18.59
N TYR A 377 7.37 -17.79 -19.05
CA TYR A 377 7.21 -18.51 -20.31
C TYR A 377 7.67 -17.67 -21.51
N GLN A 378 7.36 -16.37 -21.51
CA GLN A 378 7.80 -15.46 -22.58
C GLN A 378 9.33 -15.37 -22.67
N GLU A 379 10.01 -15.22 -21.53
CA GLU A 379 11.49 -15.16 -21.48
C GLU A 379 12.16 -16.49 -21.85
N LEU A 380 11.48 -17.60 -21.62
CA LEU A 380 11.92 -18.93 -22.08
C LEU A 380 11.62 -19.19 -23.56
N GLY A 381 10.91 -18.29 -24.25
CA GLY A 381 10.51 -18.45 -25.64
C GLY A 381 9.31 -19.40 -25.86
N ASP A 382 8.66 -19.85 -24.80
CA ASP A 382 7.43 -20.67 -24.88
C ASP A 382 6.20 -19.76 -25.03
N TYR A 383 6.12 -19.12 -26.19
CA TYR A 383 5.11 -18.07 -26.45
C TYR A 383 3.68 -18.61 -26.40
N ASP A 384 3.44 -19.86 -26.76
CA ASP A 384 2.11 -20.46 -26.71
C ASP A 384 1.60 -20.54 -25.26
N LYS A 385 2.47 -20.98 -24.33
CA LYS A 385 2.11 -21.00 -22.90
C LYS A 385 2.02 -19.61 -22.31
N ALA A 386 2.87 -18.67 -22.74
CA ALA A 386 2.78 -17.27 -22.32
C ALA A 386 1.42 -16.69 -22.71
N VAL A 387 0.98 -16.84 -23.96
CA VAL A 387 -0.33 -16.40 -24.44
C VAL A 387 -1.46 -17.03 -23.63
N ALA A 388 -1.45 -18.36 -23.46
CA ALA A 388 -2.50 -19.06 -22.70
C ALA A 388 -2.59 -18.56 -21.25
N THR A 389 -1.44 -18.30 -20.62
CA THR A 389 -1.36 -17.84 -19.22
C THR A 389 -1.85 -16.40 -19.08
N PHE A 390 -1.43 -15.51 -19.97
CA PHE A 390 -1.90 -14.11 -19.94
C PHE A 390 -3.37 -13.97 -20.37
N ASP A 391 -3.87 -14.85 -21.26
CA ASP A 391 -5.29 -14.90 -21.62
C ASP A 391 -6.16 -15.28 -20.41
N GLU A 392 -5.71 -16.26 -19.61
CA GLU A 392 -6.36 -16.59 -18.34
C GLU A 392 -6.33 -15.41 -17.36
N ALA A 393 -5.18 -14.74 -17.20
CA ALA A 393 -5.06 -13.57 -16.35
C ALA A 393 -6.00 -12.43 -16.81
N HIS A 394 -6.09 -12.19 -18.12
CA HIS A 394 -6.97 -11.19 -18.70
C HIS A 394 -8.45 -11.52 -18.48
N LYS A 395 -8.86 -12.79 -18.59
CA LYS A 395 -10.22 -13.23 -18.28
C LYS A 395 -10.60 -13.00 -16.81
N LEU A 396 -9.65 -13.12 -15.89
CA LEU A 396 -9.87 -12.82 -14.47
C LEU A 396 -9.96 -11.33 -14.18
N SER A 397 -9.26 -10.50 -14.93
CA SER A 397 -9.19 -9.06 -14.76
C SER A 397 -9.22 -8.31 -16.11
N PRO A 398 -10.38 -8.29 -16.81
CA PRO A 398 -10.46 -7.73 -18.17
C PRO A 398 -10.20 -6.22 -18.24
N ALA A 399 -10.41 -5.52 -17.13
CA ALA A 399 -10.18 -4.07 -17.03
C ALA A 399 -8.73 -3.71 -16.71
N ASP A 400 -7.87 -4.70 -16.42
CA ASP A 400 -6.46 -4.44 -16.14
C ASP A 400 -5.69 -4.19 -17.44
N ALA A 401 -5.38 -2.92 -17.67
CA ALA A 401 -4.63 -2.47 -18.84
C ALA A 401 -3.22 -3.07 -18.91
N THR A 402 -2.61 -3.42 -17.77
CA THR A 402 -1.28 -4.01 -17.72
C THR A 402 -1.31 -5.47 -18.16
N VAL A 403 -2.24 -6.25 -17.65
CA VAL A 403 -2.45 -7.65 -18.09
C VAL A 403 -2.80 -7.71 -19.58
N THR A 404 -3.66 -6.79 -20.04
CA THR A 404 -4.02 -6.66 -21.46
C THR A 404 -2.79 -6.38 -22.34
N ALA A 405 -1.88 -5.51 -21.89
CA ALA A 405 -0.64 -5.23 -22.61
C ALA A 405 0.31 -6.44 -22.64
N TYR A 406 0.42 -7.19 -21.55
CA TYR A 406 1.20 -8.44 -21.51
C TYR A 406 0.63 -9.49 -22.47
N LEU A 407 -0.68 -9.67 -22.51
CA LEU A 407 -1.33 -10.58 -23.45
C LEU A 407 -1.08 -10.15 -24.90
N ALA A 408 -1.17 -8.85 -25.19
CA ALA A 408 -0.88 -8.32 -26.52
C ALA A 408 0.59 -8.53 -26.91
N GLN A 409 1.53 -8.29 -25.98
CA GLN A 409 2.95 -8.51 -26.20
C GLN A 409 3.28 -9.99 -26.42
N ALA A 410 2.69 -10.91 -25.64
CA ALA A 410 2.86 -12.34 -25.82
C ALA A 410 2.35 -12.83 -27.19
N ASN A 411 1.16 -12.37 -27.61
CA ASN A 411 0.62 -12.64 -28.95
C ASN A 411 1.53 -12.06 -30.05
N LEU A 412 2.13 -10.89 -29.84
CA LEU A 412 3.09 -10.31 -30.78
C LEU A 412 4.34 -11.19 -30.93
N SER A 413 4.89 -11.68 -29.82
CA SER A 413 6.03 -12.61 -29.80
C SER A 413 5.68 -13.95 -30.45
N ALA A 414 4.45 -14.43 -30.25
CA ALA A 414 3.91 -15.62 -30.92
C ALA A 414 3.55 -15.38 -32.41
N LYS A 415 3.73 -14.15 -32.91
CA LYS A 415 3.38 -13.72 -34.28
C LYS A 415 1.88 -13.82 -34.60
N ASN A 416 1.03 -13.83 -33.59
CA ASN A 416 -0.43 -13.81 -33.73
C ASN A 416 -0.95 -12.38 -33.89
N TYR A 417 -0.58 -11.73 -35.00
CA TYR A 417 -0.87 -10.32 -35.27
C TYR A 417 -2.37 -9.97 -35.26
N PRO A 418 -3.28 -10.81 -35.79
CA PRO A 418 -4.72 -10.52 -35.74
C PRO A 418 -5.23 -10.34 -34.30
N ALA A 419 -4.83 -11.23 -33.40
CA ALA A 419 -5.22 -11.15 -31.98
C ALA A 419 -4.66 -9.90 -31.30
N VAL A 420 -3.41 -9.51 -31.61
CA VAL A 420 -2.83 -8.25 -31.10
C VAL A 420 -3.67 -7.06 -31.53
N ILE A 421 -4.00 -6.96 -32.84
CA ILE A 421 -4.74 -5.84 -33.39
C ILE A 421 -6.15 -5.74 -32.79
N GLU A 422 -6.85 -6.87 -32.65
CA GLU A 422 -8.17 -6.89 -32.02
C GLU A 422 -8.12 -6.43 -30.57
N LEU A 423 -7.23 -7.02 -29.78
CA LEU A 423 -7.09 -6.74 -28.36
C LEU A 423 -6.69 -5.28 -28.09
N THR A 424 -5.71 -4.76 -28.85
CA THR A 424 -5.23 -3.39 -28.67
C THR A 424 -6.21 -2.35 -29.17
N ARG A 425 -7.00 -2.62 -30.21
CA ARG A 425 -8.10 -1.73 -30.63
C ARG A 425 -9.14 -1.56 -29.53
N LYS A 426 -9.54 -2.66 -28.90
CA LYS A 426 -10.47 -2.61 -27.78
C LYS A 426 -9.85 -1.84 -26.61
N ALA A 427 -8.62 -2.18 -26.22
CA ALA A 427 -7.94 -1.50 -25.13
C ALA A 427 -7.74 0.01 -25.37
N ARG A 428 -7.49 0.44 -26.63
CA ARG A 428 -7.41 1.86 -26.98
C ARG A 428 -8.74 2.60 -26.96
N ALA A 429 -9.87 1.90 -27.10
CA ALA A 429 -11.17 2.51 -26.91
C ALA A 429 -11.41 2.86 -25.43
N ASP A 430 -10.97 1.98 -24.53
CA ASP A 430 -11.10 2.16 -23.08
C ASP A 430 -10.00 3.07 -22.50
N HIS A 431 -8.80 3.05 -23.11
CA HIS A 431 -7.61 3.81 -22.68
C HIS A 431 -7.00 4.60 -23.85
N PRO A 432 -7.67 5.65 -24.36
CA PRO A 432 -7.27 6.33 -25.60
C PRO A 432 -5.94 7.07 -25.52
N ASP A 433 -5.47 7.38 -24.32
CA ASP A 433 -4.23 8.13 -24.07
C ASP A 433 -3.02 7.24 -23.82
N GLU A 434 -3.20 5.91 -23.77
CA GLU A 434 -2.14 4.97 -23.51
C GLU A 434 -1.34 4.61 -24.77
N LEU A 435 -0.15 5.20 -24.91
CA LEU A 435 0.75 5.00 -26.04
C LEU A 435 1.13 3.54 -26.25
N ARG A 436 1.26 2.74 -25.17
CA ARG A 436 1.69 1.33 -25.27
C ARG A 436 0.78 0.50 -26.18
N PHE A 437 -0.54 0.70 -26.15
CA PHE A 437 -1.46 -0.02 -27.02
C PHE A 437 -1.35 0.42 -28.48
N ALA A 438 -1.17 1.72 -28.73
CA ALA A 438 -0.95 2.23 -30.07
C ALA A 438 0.37 1.68 -30.67
N ARG A 439 1.44 1.56 -29.87
CA ARG A 439 2.71 0.98 -30.30
C ARG A 439 2.58 -0.50 -30.61
N LEU A 440 1.93 -1.30 -29.75
CA LEU A 440 1.74 -2.74 -29.98
C LEU A 440 0.88 -3.00 -31.24
N GLU A 441 -0.21 -2.24 -31.44
CA GLU A 441 -1.03 -2.35 -32.66
C GLU A 441 -0.22 -2.00 -33.91
N ALA A 442 0.49 -0.89 -33.88
CA ALA A 442 1.32 -0.46 -35.00
C ALA A 442 2.43 -1.48 -35.33
N GLN A 443 3.05 -2.06 -34.30
CA GLN A 443 4.06 -3.09 -34.48
C GLN A 443 3.47 -4.37 -35.11
N ALA A 444 2.29 -4.80 -34.67
CA ALA A 444 1.58 -5.94 -35.26
C ALA A 444 1.16 -5.67 -36.71
N LEU A 445 0.63 -4.47 -37.01
CA LEU A 445 0.30 -4.04 -38.35
C LEU A 445 1.54 -4.07 -39.27
N ARG A 446 2.66 -3.50 -38.83
CA ARG A 446 3.91 -3.51 -39.60
C ARG A 446 4.41 -4.93 -39.86
N GLN A 447 4.43 -5.79 -38.84
CA GLN A 447 4.92 -7.18 -38.98
C GLN A 447 3.97 -8.05 -39.82
N SER A 448 2.69 -7.69 -39.92
CA SER A 448 1.73 -8.32 -40.84
C SER A 448 1.76 -7.74 -42.27
N GLY A 449 2.72 -6.87 -42.60
CA GLY A 449 2.89 -6.26 -43.92
C GLY A 449 2.06 -4.98 -44.16
N LYS A 450 1.43 -4.42 -43.13
CA LYS A 450 0.57 -3.24 -43.21
C LYS A 450 1.26 -1.99 -42.64
N ALA A 451 2.47 -1.71 -43.14
CA ALA A 451 3.31 -0.64 -42.61
C ALA A 451 2.67 0.75 -42.71
N ASP A 452 1.92 1.04 -43.78
CA ASP A 452 1.27 2.33 -43.93
C ASP A 452 0.11 2.53 -42.94
N GLU A 453 -0.65 1.46 -42.63
CA GLU A 453 -1.68 1.50 -41.57
C GLU A 453 -1.02 1.76 -40.20
N ALA A 454 0.11 1.14 -39.90
CA ALA A 454 0.87 1.35 -38.66
C ALA A 454 1.33 2.81 -38.51
N VAL A 455 1.89 3.38 -39.58
CA VAL A 455 2.31 4.79 -39.62
C VAL A 455 1.11 5.72 -39.40
N SER A 456 0.02 5.49 -40.13
CA SER A 456 -1.20 6.30 -40.04
C SER A 456 -1.75 6.33 -38.61
N LEU A 457 -1.79 5.16 -37.97
CA LEU A 457 -2.25 5.00 -36.57
C LEU A 457 -1.42 5.84 -35.61
N LEU A 458 -0.10 5.75 -35.65
CA LEU A 458 0.77 6.51 -34.77
C LEU A 458 0.81 8.00 -35.10
N GLN A 459 0.63 8.37 -36.38
CA GLN A 459 0.49 9.75 -36.80
C GLN A 459 -0.77 10.39 -36.23
N ASP A 460 -1.89 9.69 -36.27
CA ASP A 460 -3.15 10.16 -35.68
C ASP A 460 -3.07 10.19 -34.14
N PHE A 461 -2.38 9.24 -33.54
CA PHE A 461 -2.13 9.24 -32.09
C PHE A 461 -1.27 10.45 -31.68
N ALA A 462 -0.15 10.70 -32.38
CA ALA A 462 0.75 11.81 -32.10
C ALA A 462 0.05 13.17 -32.25
N ARG A 463 -0.82 13.34 -33.27
CA ARG A 463 -1.61 14.57 -33.43
C ARG A 463 -2.59 14.81 -32.27
N ARG A 464 -3.20 13.74 -31.73
CA ARG A 464 -4.19 13.86 -30.66
C ARG A 464 -3.55 14.11 -29.31
N GLN A 465 -2.48 13.38 -28.99
CA GLN A 465 -1.83 13.47 -27.70
C GLN A 465 -0.88 14.64 -27.59
N ASP A 466 -0.25 14.98 -28.70
CA ASP A 466 0.67 16.13 -28.83
C ASP A 466 1.76 16.16 -27.76
N LYS A 467 2.40 15.00 -27.54
CA LYS A 467 3.45 14.80 -26.55
C LYS A 467 4.74 14.28 -27.20
N PRO A 468 5.94 14.62 -26.65
CA PRO A 468 7.22 14.19 -27.18
C PRO A 468 7.30 12.68 -27.47
N GLU A 469 6.89 11.85 -26.52
CA GLU A 469 6.95 10.39 -26.63
C GLU A 469 6.11 9.83 -27.77
N SER A 470 5.06 10.53 -28.18
CA SER A 470 4.19 10.13 -29.29
C SER A 470 4.86 10.36 -30.63
N TYR A 471 5.60 11.49 -30.77
CA TYR A 471 6.38 11.78 -31.97
C TYR A 471 7.60 10.89 -32.10
N VAL A 472 8.25 10.54 -30.98
CA VAL A 472 9.33 9.55 -30.93
C VAL A 472 8.83 8.19 -31.41
N ALA A 473 7.68 7.72 -30.91
CA ALA A 473 7.09 6.47 -31.35
C ALA A 473 6.76 6.43 -32.85
N LEU A 474 6.23 7.54 -33.38
CA LEU A 474 5.97 7.71 -34.80
C LEU A 474 7.26 7.67 -35.64
N ALA A 475 8.31 8.36 -35.19
CA ALA A 475 9.61 8.38 -35.86
C ALA A 475 10.26 6.98 -35.88
N GLN A 476 10.20 6.26 -34.78
CA GLN A 476 10.65 4.86 -34.71
C GLN A 476 9.90 3.98 -35.71
N MET A 477 8.58 4.15 -35.82
CA MET A 477 7.77 3.41 -36.79
C MET A 477 8.15 3.76 -38.23
N TYR A 478 8.41 5.04 -38.56
CA TYR A 478 8.94 5.44 -39.86
C TYR A 478 10.30 4.79 -40.16
N SER A 479 11.20 4.79 -39.17
CA SER A 479 12.53 4.13 -39.29
C SER A 479 12.40 2.64 -39.57
N ASP A 480 11.52 1.95 -38.84
CA ASP A 480 11.24 0.53 -39.01
C ASP A 480 10.57 0.19 -40.35
N ALA A 481 9.78 1.13 -40.87
CA ALA A 481 9.17 1.06 -42.21
C ALA A 481 10.17 1.48 -43.33
N LYS A 482 11.46 1.67 -43.01
CA LYS A 482 12.52 2.16 -43.93
C LYS A 482 12.24 3.53 -44.53
N ARG A 483 11.46 4.35 -43.86
CA ARG A 483 11.11 5.73 -44.23
C ARG A 483 11.90 6.74 -43.38
N GLY A 484 13.21 6.58 -43.35
CA GLY A 484 14.10 7.38 -42.49
C GLY A 484 14.06 8.89 -42.72
N GLY A 485 13.75 9.36 -43.96
CA GLY A 485 13.55 10.78 -44.23
C GLY A 485 12.33 11.35 -43.49
N ASP A 486 11.22 10.60 -43.45
CA ASP A 486 10.00 11.00 -42.72
C ASP A 486 10.25 10.98 -41.20
N ALA A 487 11.03 10.01 -40.69
CA ALA A 487 11.42 9.96 -39.29
C ALA A 487 12.20 11.24 -38.86
N VAL A 488 13.21 11.62 -39.67
CA VAL A 488 13.96 12.86 -39.42
C VAL A 488 13.07 14.07 -39.40
N LYS A 489 12.18 14.21 -40.41
CA LYS A 489 11.27 15.34 -40.50
C LYS A 489 10.35 15.45 -39.27
N VAL A 490 9.72 14.35 -38.87
CA VAL A 490 8.82 14.33 -37.71
C VAL A 490 9.56 14.73 -36.43
N LEU A 491 10.78 14.25 -36.23
CA LEU A 491 11.57 14.60 -35.04
C LEU A 491 12.04 16.05 -35.07
N GLN A 492 12.40 16.60 -36.24
CA GLN A 492 12.76 18.00 -36.36
C GLN A 492 11.58 18.94 -36.10
N ASP A 493 10.39 18.59 -36.65
CA ASP A 493 9.16 19.31 -36.37
C ASP A 493 8.81 19.25 -34.86
N ALA A 494 8.93 18.06 -34.25
CA ALA A 494 8.72 17.89 -32.82
C ALA A 494 9.76 18.64 -31.96
N GLN A 495 11.04 18.65 -32.34
CA GLN A 495 12.08 19.39 -31.63
C GLN A 495 11.83 20.90 -31.64
N THR A 496 11.25 21.41 -32.75
CA THR A 496 10.85 22.83 -32.83
C THR A 496 9.73 23.15 -31.86
N LYS A 497 8.82 22.20 -31.66
CA LYS A 497 7.66 22.33 -30.77
C LYS A 497 7.97 22.11 -29.30
N PHE A 498 8.89 21.17 -29.02
CA PHE A 498 9.33 20.79 -27.68
C PHE A 498 10.86 21.02 -27.55
N PRO A 499 11.32 22.26 -27.59
CA PRO A 499 12.74 22.56 -27.69
C PRO A 499 13.54 22.06 -26.48
N ASP A 500 12.93 21.89 -25.33
CA ASP A 500 13.59 21.47 -24.09
C ASP A 500 13.63 19.95 -23.89
N ASP A 501 12.89 19.19 -24.70
CA ASP A 501 12.86 17.74 -24.60
C ASP A 501 14.12 17.12 -25.23
N THR A 502 14.89 16.42 -24.41
CA THR A 502 16.14 15.76 -24.82
C THR A 502 15.91 14.41 -25.48
N THR A 503 14.76 13.77 -25.23
CA THR A 503 14.40 12.45 -25.81
C THR A 503 14.26 12.56 -27.32
N ILE A 504 13.64 13.65 -27.81
CA ILE A 504 13.50 13.91 -29.25
C ILE A 504 14.89 14.09 -29.89
N GLY A 505 15.77 14.86 -29.25
CA GLY A 505 17.13 15.08 -29.73
C GLY A 505 17.96 13.80 -29.77
N PHE A 506 17.81 12.96 -28.76
CA PHE A 506 18.44 11.65 -28.69
C PHE A 506 17.98 10.73 -29.82
N GLU A 507 16.66 10.62 -30.02
CA GLU A 507 16.10 9.77 -31.09
C GLU A 507 16.49 10.29 -32.48
N LEU A 508 16.56 11.61 -32.67
CA LEU A 508 17.04 12.20 -33.92
C LEU A 508 18.49 11.79 -34.21
N GLY A 509 19.35 11.79 -33.18
CA GLY A 509 20.72 11.28 -33.28
C GLY A 509 20.76 9.79 -33.68
N ALA A 510 19.93 8.96 -33.07
CA ALA A 510 19.84 7.54 -33.37
C ALA A 510 19.34 7.27 -34.81
N VAL A 511 18.35 8.06 -35.28
CA VAL A 511 17.87 7.97 -36.67
C VAL A 511 18.93 8.39 -37.66
N PHE A 512 19.73 9.43 -37.39
CA PHE A 512 20.84 9.81 -38.23
C PHE A 512 21.93 8.75 -38.28
N ASP A 513 22.27 8.13 -37.14
CA ASP A 513 23.26 7.05 -37.07
C ASP A 513 22.83 5.85 -37.93
N LYS A 514 21.56 5.39 -37.81
CA LYS A 514 20.99 4.34 -38.69
C LYS A 514 21.10 4.67 -40.19
N GLN A 515 21.04 5.96 -40.54
CA GLN A 515 21.22 6.43 -41.92
C GLN A 515 22.69 6.64 -42.29
N LYS A 516 23.65 6.32 -41.39
CA LYS A 516 25.08 6.56 -41.54
C LYS A 516 25.45 8.05 -41.72
N ARG A 517 24.58 8.94 -41.25
CA ARG A 517 24.79 10.39 -41.20
C ARG A 517 25.49 10.79 -39.91
N PHE A 518 26.69 10.28 -39.71
CA PHE A 518 27.41 10.32 -38.44
C PHE A 518 27.69 11.73 -37.92
N ALA A 519 27.95 12.71 -38.79
CA ALA A 519 28.16 14.08 -38.36
C ALA A 519 26.88 14.71 -37.78
N ASP A 520 25.73 14.43 -38.42
CA ASP A 520 24.43 14.90 -37.91
C ASP A 520 24.05 14.18 -36.63
N ALA A 521 24.32 12.88 -36.52
CA ALA A 521 24.12 12.09 -35.32
C ALA A 521 24.92 12.65 -34.13
N GLU A 522 26.22 12.87 -34.33
CA GLU A 522 27.09 13.46 -33.31
C GLU A 522 26.58 14.84 -32.87
N ALA A 523 26.21 15.70 -33.82
CA ALA A 523 25.66 17.02 -33.51
C ALA A 523 24.41 16.96 -32.66
N ALA A 524 23.46 16.05 -32.98
CA ALA A 524 22.25 15.85 -32.22
C ALA A 524 22.53 15.36 -30.79
N PHE A 525 23.38 14.33 -30.62
CA PHE A 525 23.75 13.85 -29.28
C PHE A 525 24.49 14.89 -28.45
N ARG A 526 25.36 15.70 -29.08
CA ARG A 526 26.02 16.80 -28.37
C ARG A 526 25.05 17.88 -27.92
N GLN A 527 23.98 18.16 -28.67
CA GLN A 527 22.92 19.07 -28.23
C GLN A 527 22.17 18.49 -27.01
N VAL A 528 21.93 17.18 -26.95
CA VAL A 528 21.41 16.53 -25.75
C VAL A 528 22.35 16.74 -24.56
N LEU A 529 23.66 16.51 -24.73
CA LEU A 529 24.65 16.70 -23.66
C LEU A 529 24.83 18.15 -23.21
N MET A 530 24.53 19.14 -24.07
CA MET A 530 24.51 20.53 -23.63
C MET A 530 23.42 20.84 -22.62
N LYS A 531 22.27 20.12 -22.69
CA LYS A 531 21.14 20.26 -21.77
C LYS A 531 21.26 19.32 -20.59
N GLU A 532 21.68 18.09 -20.84
CA GLU A 532 21.85 17.02 -19.86
C GLU A 532 23.29 16.47 -19.93
N PRO A 533 24.27 17.11 -19.29
CA PRO A 533 25.67 16.70 -19.35
C PRO A 533 25.95 15.27 -18.85
N ASP A 534 25.04 14.74 -18.03
CA ASP A 534 25.11 13.41 -17.44
C ASP A 534 24.12 12.41 -18.11
N ASN A 535 23.69 12.69 -19.34
CA ASN A 535 22.89 11.73 -20.11
C ASN A 535 23.77 10.56 -20.55
N ALA A 536 23.79 9.49 -19.75
CA ALA A 536 24.64 8.33 -19.94
C ALA A 536 24.43 7.63 -21.31
N PRO A 537 23.18 7.45 -21.82
CA PRO A 537 22.97 6.95 -23.18
C PRO A 537 23.65 7.81 -24.27
N ALA A 538 23.53 9.11 -24.22
CA ALA A 538 24.14 10.00 -25.22
C ALA A 538 25.68 9.98 -25.15
N LEU A 539 26.26 9.96 -23.95
CA LEU A 539 27.71 9.77 -23.75
C LEU A 539 28.19 8.47 -24.35
N ASN A 540 27.46 7.37 -24.09
CA ASN A 540 27.79 6.04 -24.64
C ASN A 540 27.69 6.01 -26.17
N TYR A 541 26.62 6.59 -26.74
CA TYR A 541 26.43 6.60 -28.20
C TYR A 541 27.54 7.31 -28.93
N ILE A 542 27.91 8.52 -28.50
CA ILE A 542 29.02 9.27 -29.10
C ILE A 542 30.32 8.46 -28.93
N GLY A 543 30.58 8.00 -27.71
CA GLY A 543 31.79 7.23 -27.41
C GLY A 543 31.94 5.97 -28.27
N TYR A 544 30.90 5.18 -28.39
CA TYR A 544 30.88 3.98 -29.23
C TYR A 544 31.04 4.30 -30.71
N MET A 545 30.31 5.32 -31.23
CA MET A 545 30.38 5.74 -32.63
C MET A 545 31.79 6.17 -33.01
N LEU A 546 32.48 6.93 -32.14
CA LEU A 546 33.88 7.35 -32.33
C LEU A 546 34.83 6.13 -32.31
N ALA A 547 34.60 5.20 -31.36
CA ALA A 547 35.40 3.98 -31.26
C ALA A 547 35.26 3.12 -32.53
N GLU A 548 34.02 2.89 -32.99
CA GLU A 548 33.76 2.08 -34.17
C GLU A 548 34.47 2.62 -35.41
N ARG A 549 34.50 3.93 -35.58
CA ARG A 549 35.17 4.59 -36.67
C ARG A 549 36.69 4.73 -36.47
N GLY A 550 37.23 4.42 -35.29
CA GLY A 550 38.62 4.62 -34.94
C GLY A 550 39.04 6.10 -34.85
N GLU A 551 38.09 6.99 -34.64
CA GLU A 551 38.30 8.45 -34.58
C GLU A 551 38.32 8.95 -33.13
N ARG A 552 39.17 9.93 -32.83
CA ARG A 552 39.21 10.60 -31.52
C ARG A 552 39.10 9.62 -30.33
N LEU A 553 39.88 8.52 -30.38
CA LEU A 553 39.78 7.41 -29.41
C LEU A 553 39.98 7.85 -27.95
N THR A 554 40.75 8.92 -27.69
CA THR A 554 40.90 9.48 -26.34
C THR A 554 39.58 10.04 -25.85
N GLU A 555 38.92 10.87 -26.66
CA GLU A 555 37.60 11.43 -26.35
C GLU A 555 36.54 10.31 -26.18
N SER A 556 36.56 9.33 -27.09
CA SER A 556 35.69 8.14 -26.98
C SER A 556 35.79 7.47 -25.61
N VAL A 557 37.03 7.16 -25.18
CA VAL A 557 37.27 6.54 -23.87
C VAL A 557 36.81 7.43 -22.71
N ASP A 558 37.00 8.73 -22.80
CA ASP A 558 36.59 9.65 -21.73
C ASP A 558 35.07 9.76 -21.60
N LEU A 559 34.36 9.81 -22.74
CA LEU A 559 32.88 9.79 -22.75
C LEU A 559 32.31 8.46 -22.20
N LEU A 560 32.87 7.34 -22.61
CA LEU A 560 32.44 6.02 -22.16
C LEU A 560 32.74 5.77 -20.68
N LYS A 561 33.85 6.29 -20.17
CA LYS A 561 34.12 6.29 -18.72
C LYS A 561 33.09 7.10 -17.92
N LYS A 562 32.67 8.26 -18.45
CA LYS A 562 31.61 9.05 -17.82
C LYS A 562 30.29 8.29 -17.82
N ALA A 563 29.90 7.69 -18.93
CA ALA A 563 28.68 6.87 -19.01
C ALA A 563 28.72 5.72 -18.00
N LEU A 564 29.85 4.99 -17.93
CA LEU A 564 30.03 3.88 -17.00
C LEU A 564 30.09 4.32 -15.53
N ALA A 565 30.58 5.54 -15.24
CA ALA A 565 30.55 6.08 -13.87
C ALA A 565 29.13 6.39 -13.39
N LEU A 566 28.21 6.72 -14.29
CA LEU A 566 26.80 6.94 -13.99
C LEU A 566 26.05 5.62 -13.82
N GLU A 567 26.41 4.60 -14.58
CA GLU A 567 25.83 3.26 -14.54
C GLU A 567 26.93 2.18 -14.49
N PRO A 568 27.55 1.90 -13.34
CA PRO A 568 28.76 1.07 -13.22
C PRO A 568 28.58 -0.39 -13.64
N ASP A 569 27.37 -0.91 -13.56
CA ASP A 569 27.03 -2.29 -13.87
C ASP A 569 26.33 -2.46 -15.22
N ASN A 570 26.36 -1.45 -16.09
CA ASN A 570 25.77 -1.54 -17.42
C ASN A 570 26.68 -2.32 -18.38
N GLY A 571 26.31 -3.56 -18.69
CA GLY A 571 27.08 -4.45 -19.58
C GLY A 571 27.29 -3.89 -20.99
N SER A 572 26.35 -3.11 -21.52
CA SER A 572 26.49 -2.47 -22.83
C SER A 572 27.51 -1.32 -22.80
N TYR A 573 27.63 -0.59 -21.67
CA TYR A 573 28.64 0.46 -21.51
C TYR A 573 30.03 -0.14 -21.29
N LEU A 574 30.10 -1.28 -20.58
CA LEU A 574 31.34 -2.05 -20.47
C LEU A 574 31.83 -2.54 -21.84
N ASP A 575 30.93 -3.06 -22.70
CA ASP A 575 31.27 -3.46 -24.06
C ASP A 575 31.80 -2.29 -24.88
N SER A 576 31.07 -1.17 -24.89
CA SER A 576 31.48 0.04 -25.62
C SER A 576 32.86 0.54 -25.18
N LEU A 577 33.14 0.58 -23.88
CA LEU A 577 34.43 0.99 -23.33
C LEU A 577 35.53 -0.02 -23.68
N GLY A 578 35.23 -1.31 -23.55
CA GLY A 578 36.16 -2.38 -23.93
C GLY A 578 36.49 -2.35 -25.42
N TRP A 579 35.50 -2.08 -26.28
CA TRP A 579 35.70 -1.89 -27.71
C TRP A 579 36.55 -0.67 -28.05
N ALA A 580 36.31 0.47 -27.37
CA ALA A 580 37.14 1.65 -27.52
C ALA A 580 38.61 1.40 -27.12
N TYR A 581 38.84 0.65 -26.06
CA TYR A 581 40.20 0.22 -25.68
C TYR A 581 40.80 -0.74 -26.71
N TYR A 582 40.03 -1.66 -27.28
CA TYR A 582 40.48 -2.54 -28.34
C TYR A 582 40.94 -1.78 -29.60
N LYS A 583 40.15 -0.78 -30.03
CA LYS A 583 40.51 0.09 -31.17
C LYS A 583 41.72 0.96 -30.83
N ALA A 584 41.91 1.33 -29.57
CA ALA A 584 43.07 2.09 -29.09
C ALA A 584 44.33 1.22 -28.82
N ASP A 585 44.28 -0.08 -29.14
CA ASP A 585 45.32 -1.10 -28.88
C ASP A 585 45.71 -1.29 -27.41
N LYS A 586 44.80 -0.92 -26.48
CA LYS A 586 44.96 -1.08 -25.02
C LYS A 586 44.39 -2.43 -24.57
N LEU A 587 44.98 -3.54 -25.07
CA LEU A 587 44.42 -4.88 -25.00
C LEU A 587 44.11 -5.38 -23.56
N PRO A 588 44.93 -5.11 -22.51
CA PRO A 588 44.57 -5.55 -21.15
C PRO A 588 43.29 -4.91 -20.64
N LEU A 589 43.10 -3.60 -20.91
CA LEU A 589 41.88 -2.88 -20.50
C LEU A 589 40.67 -3.30 -21.34
N ALA A 590 40.88 -3.58 -22.63
CA ALA A 590 39.84 -4.13 -23.48
C ALA A 590 39.36 -5.49 -22.97
N LEU A 591 40.30 -6.39 -22.62
CA LEU A 591 39.97 -7.74 -22.11
C LEU A 591 39.14 -7.66 -20.84
N ASP A 592 39.55 -6.85 -19.85
CA ASP A 592 38.85 -6.71 -18.58
C ASP A 592 37.39 -6.28 -18.78
N ASN A 593 37.18 -5.20 -19.56
CA ASN A 593 35.83 -4.67 -19.76
C ASN A 593 34.94 -5.60 -20.63
N LEU A 594 35.50 -6.16 -21.72
CA LEU A 594 34.74 -7.08 -22.60
C LEU A 594 34.42 -8.40 -21.91
N GLN A 595 35.30 -8.91 -21.05
CA GLN A 595 35.02 -10.11 -20.26
C GLN A 595 33.84 -9.85 -19.32
N ARG A 596 33.88 -8.76 -18.57
CA ARG A 596 32.78 -8.37 -17.66
C ARG A 596 31.47 -8.19 -18.42
N ALA A 597 31.48 -7.54 -19.58
CA ALA A 597 30.32 -7.40 -20.45
C ALA A 597 29.77 -8.74 -20.90
N ALA A 598 30.65 -9.65 -21.39
CA ALA A 598 30.30 -10.99 -21.86
C ALA A 598 29.77 -11.90 -20.74
N ASP A 599 30.23 -11.74 -19.51
CA ASP A 599 29.74 -12.47 -18.35
C ASP A 599 28.36 -11.99 -17.89
N GLN A 600 28.06 -10.71 -18.05
CA GLN A 600 26.75 -10.13 -17.73
C GLN A 600 25.72 -10.42 -18.83
N LEU A 601 26.09 -10.23 -20.10
CA LEU A 601 25.20 -10.36 -21.26
C LEU A 601 25.58 -11.58 -22.10
N LYS A 602 25.48 -12.76 -21.51
CA LYS A 602 25.98 -14.03 -22.05
C LYS A 602 25.39 -14.40 -23.40
N SER A 603 24.15 -14.01 -23.68
CA SER A 603 23.45 -14.31 -24.93
C SER A 603 23.59 -13.21 -25.99
N ASN A 604 24.21 -12.08 -25.67
CA ASN A 604 24.38 -11.00 -26.65
C ASN A 604 25.48 -11.35 -27.68
N SER A 605 25.07 -11.50 -28.93
CA SER A 605 25.93 -11.93 -30.02
C SER A 605 27.07 -10.95 -30.33
N VAL A 606 26.80 -9.62 -30.30
CA VAL A 606 27.79 -8.57 -30.59
C VAL A 606 28.87 -8.54 -29.51
N ILE A 607 28.47 -8.59 -28.24
CA ILE A 607 29.42 -8.57 -27.12
C ILE A 607 30.32 -9.78 -27.13
N GLN A 608 29.76 -10.96 -27.42
CA GLN A 608 30.57 -12.19 -27.54
C GLN A 608 31.52 -12.12 -28.74
N ASP A 609 31.14 -11.48 -29.86
CA ASP A 609 32.03 -11.23 -31.00
C ASP A 609 33.19 -10.30 -30.63
N HIS A 610 32.91 -9.16 -30.01
CA HIS A 610 33.94 -8.20 -29.53
C HIS A 610 34.91 -8.89 -28.54
N TYR A 611 34.38 -9.70 -27.61
CA TYR A 611 35.20 -10.45 -26.67
C TYR A 611 36.09 -11.48 -27.38
N GLY A 612 35.57 -12.16 -28.38
CA GLY A 612 36.36 -13.06 -29.23
C GLY A 612 37.49 -12.35 -29.98
N ASP A 613 37.23 -11.13 -30.49
CA ASP A 613 38.22 -10.36 -31.24
C ASP A 613 39.41 -9.93 -30.34
N VAL A 614 39.19 -9.50 -29.10
CA VAL A 614 40.29 -9.19 -28.19
C VAL A 614 41.07 -10.40 -27.75
N LEU A 615 40.41 -11.54 -27.51
CA LEU A 615 41.06 -12.80 -27.18
C LEU A 615 41.96 -13.30 -28.31
N PHE A 616 41.48 -13.23 -29.55
CA PHE A 616 42.26 -13.58 -30.73
C PHE A 616 43.50 -12.70 -30.88
N LYS A 617 43.38 -11.39 -30.68
CA LYS A 617 44.49 -10.43 -30.74
C LYS A 617 45.54 -10.70 -29.66
N LEU A 618 45.11 -11.23 -28.52
CA LEU A 618 45.98 -11.72 -27.43
C LEU A 618 46.52 -13.13 -27.66
N SER A 619 46.30 -13.73 -28.82
CA SER A 619 46.69 -15.10 -29.16
C SER A 619 46.07 -16.21 -28.29
N ARG A 620 44.96 -15.92 -27.62
CA ARG A 620 44.12 -16.84 -26.84
C ARG A 620 43.09 -17.50 -27.78
N TYR A 621 43.56 -18.33 -28.70
CA TYR A 621 42.75 -18.80 -29.83
C TYR A 621 41.60 -19.72 -29.41
N ASP A 622 41.81 -20.60 -28.44
CA ASP A 622 40.75 -21.50 -27.95
C ASP A 622 39.61 -20.71 -27.31
N ASP A 623 39.96 -19.72 -26.48
CA ASP A 623 38.98 -18.86 -25.81
C ASP A 623 38.23 -17.97 -26.84
N ALA A 624 38.93 -17.49 -27.85
CA ALA A 624 38.31 -16.73 -28.95
C ALA A 624 37.29 -17.56 -29.73
N ILE A 625 37.63 -18.82 -30.06
CA ILE A 625 36.70 -19.75 -30.71
C ILE A 625 35.47 -19.99 -29.86
N ALA A 626 35.64 -20.16 -28.53
CA ALA A 626 34.54 -20.35 -27.60
C ALA A 626 33.62 -19.13 -27.55
N ALA A 627 34.18 -17.91 -27.48
CA ALA A 627 33.41 -16.65 -27.49
C ALA A 627 32.62 -16.47 -28.79
N TRP A 628 33.27 -16.63 -29.96
CA TRP A 628 32.59 -16.53 -31.26
C TRP A 628 31.54 -17.64 -31.47
N THR A 629 31.73 -18.83 -30.92
CA THR A 629 30.72 -19.89 -30.96
C THR A 629 29.47 -19.47 -30.15
N LYS A 630 29.68 -18.83 -29.00
CA LYS A 630 28.56 -18.22 -28.22
C LYS A 630 27.90 -17.12 -29.02
N ALA A 631 28.66 -16.24 -29.73
CA ALA A 631 28.09 -15.22 -30.59
C ALA A 631 27.14 -15.78 -31.63
N LEU A 632 27.54 -16.93 -32.28
CA LEU A 632 26.71 -17.60 -33.28
C LEU A 632 25.46 -18.27 -32.70
N SER A 633 25.44 -18.58 -31.40
CA SER A 633 24.30 -19.21 -30.70
C SER A 633 23.46 -18.23 -29.88
N GLY A 634 23.82 -16.96 -29.84
CA GLY A 634 23.15 -15.93 -29.10
C GLY A 634 21.90 -15.38 -29.78
N ASP A 635 21.57 -14.12 -29.48
CA ASP A 635 20.37 -13.42 -29.99
C ASP A 635 20.40 -13.15 -31.50
N ASN A 636 21.54 -13.29 -32.13
CA ASN A 636 21.83 -13.04 -33.55
C ASN A 636 21.62 -11.57 -34.02
N ASP A 637 21.46 -10.66 -33.12
CA ASP A 637 21.30 -9.25 -33.47
C ASP A 637 22.60 -8.66 -34.02
N SER A 638 22.48 -8.02 -35.16
CA SER A 638 23.54 -7.19 -35.79
C SER A 638 24.89 -7.87 -36.06
N ILE A 639 24.97 -9.20 -36.11
CA ILE A 639 26.20 -9.91 -36.40
C ILE A 639 26.30 -10.40 -37.87
N ASP A 640 27.52 -10.38 -38.43
CA ASP A 640 27.86 -11.01 -39.71
C ASP A 640 28.33 -12.45 -39.44
N ARG A 641 27.39 -13.42 -39.47
CA ARG A 641 27.68 -14.84 -39.21
C ARG A 641 28.78 -15.39 -40.11
N PRO A 642 28.78 -15.15 -41.45
CA PRO A 642 29.89 -15.54 -42.32
C PRO A 642 31.24 -14.98 -41.91
N ALA A 643 31.30 -13.73 -41.46
CA ALA A 643 32.54 -13.12 -40.96
C ALA A 643 33.01 -13.81 -39.67
N ILE A 644 32.13 -14.13 -38.75
CA ILE A 644 32.47 -14.86 -37.51
C ILE A 644 32.95 -16.27 -37.82
N ASP A 645 32.30 -16.99 -38.71
CA ASP A 645 32.78 -18.32 -39.18
C ASP A 645 34.19 -18.26 -39.76
N LYS A 646 34.51 -17.20 -40.51
CA LYS A 646 35.85 -16.96 -41.03
C LYS A 646 36.86 -16.68 -39.91
N LYS A 647 36.48 -15.89 -38.89
CA LYS A 647 37.30 -15.66 -37.69
C LYS A 647 37.63 -16.96 -36.97
N ILE A 648 36.65 -17.84 -36.77
CA ILE A 648 36.81 -19.16 -36.14
C ILE A 648 37.75 -20.04 -36.95
N LYS A 649 37.58 -20.12 -38.29
CA LYS A 649 38.49 -20.88 -39.18
C LYS A 649 39.93 -20.39 -39.08
N ASN A 650 40.14 -19.08 -39.08
CA ASN A 650 41.47 -18.48 -38.94
C ASN A 650 42.12 -18.83 -37.58
N ALA A 651 41.35 -18.75 -36.48
CA ALA A 651 41.85 -19.12 -35.15
C ALA A 651 42.28 -20.60 -35.09
N LYS A 652 41.49 -21.50 -35.64
CA LYS A 652 41.83 -22.94 -35.76
C LYS A 652 43.12 -23.17 -36.54
N LEU A 653 43.35 -22.43 -37.64
CA LEU A 653 44.61 -22.51 -38.42
C LEU A 653 45.83 -21.99 -37.62
N LYS A 654 45.64 -21.03 -36.73
CA LYS A 654 46.70 -20.53 -35.85
C LYS A 654 47.03 -21.50 -34.73
N LEU A 655 46.05 -22.25 -34.22
CA LEU A 655 46.23 -23.33 -33.24
C LEU A 655 47.01 -24.51 -33.85
N GLY A 656 46.66 -24.93 -35.04
CA GLY A 656 47.34 -26.06 -35.73
C GLY A 656 48.77 -25.77 -36.20
N LYS A 657 49.22 -24.49 -36.06
CA LYS A 657 50.60 -24.07 -36.36
C LYS A 657 51.46 -23.90 -35.11
N LYS A 658 50.91 -24.06 -33.92
CA LYS A 658 51.61 -24.12 -32.64
C LYS A 658 51.88 -25.59 -32.30
#